data_41d7d310cbad6613bf1ba7c724a8f1bf
#
_entry.id   41d7d310cbad6613bf1ba7c724a8f1bf
#
_cell.length_a   1.000
_cell.length_b   1.000
_cell.length_c   1.000
_cell.angle_alpha   90.00
_cell.angle_beta   90.00
_cell.angle_gamma   90.00
#
_symmetry.space_group_name_H-M   'P 1'
#
loop_
_entity.id
_entity.type
_entity.pdbx_description
1 polymer ?
#
loop_
_entity_poly.entity_id
_entity_poly.type
_entity_poly.pdbx_seq_one_letter_code
_entity_poly.pdbx_strand_id
1 'polypeptide(L)'
;MAVPLVILRSDIFMEKKLCILAIFLLCICFGRVHAQAWSFEGGIPSRLSASCDKELAISEAYYKDGKKSLEWQFHPNSILTISNSNLLLDKDKADKYGITLWIYNEQPQKDSLQFQFLSPKGHISYQFSFKLSAAGWRACWIGFKHMLGDKKEQEIVQWRIIAPNREGRVFIDRLTFPVKKMNLRTTPDQQMPYNNSLTFRDLWHWCRVWQWEQYQYDLPLPIALTKNERDELHNVETRLDHVLALSMPSKESINDAYETFRKANIKRSLSGFTGAPIVAPDELDRSKGEMSWNDIETMLSGFAYDAHYNNSQDAENKYFLVWDFAIDQGFAYGSGMGTNHHYGYQVRKIYSAAWLMRDKIWKSPNCDNIISTLLFWSALQETRKACTQERDELLDSWHTLLMPKTIAALMQTDERERSRALKGLTRWLSSSLHYTPGTIGGIKIDGTTFHHGGFYPAYTTGVLASIGTYISLTNGTQYEPTKEARQVLKSAFIAMRNYCNKYEWGIGLSGRHPFSGSMKDDDIASFAYLALAGDLSGQGDAFDHQLAADYLRLFTGESKEKEFFKSQGIKAAKAPEGFFVYNYGAAGIFRRNNWMVTLKGYNTDVWGAEIYAKDNRYGRYQSYGSVQIMGQESRKASGYNEEGWDWNRLPGTTSIHLPFELLDSPLPATTMAKSREHFSGACSLECKNGIFTTKLMERDLKNFTSDFVARKTVFCFENRMICLGTGISNTNSIYPTETTLFQSVWEKDGEGVRINGQQKNQLGFHQNMHATEEHPVCLQDGYRNQYYIKKGDVQVQIAHQESRHEKNREFTYGDFSSAWINHGYAPQNGTYEYLVWIQPTAQEQKEIHPLDTYQVIQANNNAHIVYDVITGIKAYSVFEDLQLKDDLLFLEIPAETMVMHKFSDEKVLVSICDPNLNIQEKAYTTKSPSRPISKRLILCHQWELVSESPNAHVEHVGNQTLLDVICQHGIPVEFSLQKK
;
A
#
# COMPACT_ATOMS: atom_id res chain seq x y z
N MET A 1 -42.97 -45.93 -42.88
CA MET A 1 -43.40 -46.48 -41.59
C MET A 1 -42.44 -46.01 -40.52
N ALA A 2 -42.81 -45.00 -39.80
CA ALA A 2 -42.06 -44.38 -38.73
C ALA A 2 -42.92 -44.29 -37.48
N VAL A 3 -42.30 -44.18 -36.34
CA VAL A 3 -42.77 -44.01 -34.96
C VAL A 3 -42.87 -45.32 -34.14
N PRO A 4 -42.36 -45.41 -32.86
CA PRO A 4 -42.07 -44.29 -31.94
C PRO A 4 -40.73 -44.40 -31.15
N LEU A 5 -40.16 -43.28 -30.91
CA LEU A 5 -39.03 -43.19 -29.91
C LEU A 5 -39.09 -41.83 -29.15
N VAL A 6 -40.25 -41.52 -28.56
CA VAL A 6 -40.41 -40.23 -27.82
C VAL A 6 -40.89 -40.41 -26.38
N ILE A 7 -41.11 -41.61 -25.86
CA ILE A 7 -41.71 -41.74 -24.50
C ILE A 7 -40.67 -42.09 -23.42
N LEU A 8 -39.40 -42.37 -23.74
CA LEU A 8 -38.39 -42.74 -22.76
C LEU A 8 -37.44 -41.62 -22.31
N ARG A 9 -37.69 -40.38 -22.73
CA ARG A 9 -36.88 -39.18 -22.27
C ARG A 9 -37.55 -38.32 -21.22
N SER A 10 -38.82 -38.42 -20.93
CA SER A 10 -39.51 -37.64 -19.93
C SER A 10 -39.32 -38.12 -18.50
N ASP A 11 -39.17 -39.39 -18.29
CA ASP A 11 -39.06 -39.94 -16.91
C ASP A 11 -37.67 -39.79 -16.31
N ILE A 12 -36.64 -39.88 -17.12
CA ILE A 12 -35.27 -39.65 -16.67
C ILE A 12 -35.04 -38.17 -16.32
N PHE A 13 -35.78 -37.24 -16.98
CA PHE A 13 -35.68 -35.77 -16.66
C PHE A 13 -36.48 -35.39 -15.41
N MET A 14 -37.55 -36.15 -15.10
CA MET A 14 -38.33 -35.90 -13.89
C MET A 14 -37.66 -36.49 -12.65
N GLU A 15 -37.07 -37.69 -12.73
CA GLU A 15 -36.25 -38.27 -11.62
C GLU A 15 -35.01 -37.42 -11.32
N LYS A 16 -34.31 -36.90 -12.32
CA LYS A 16 -33.18 -35.96 -12.08
C LYS A 16 -33.63 -34.64 -11.46
N LYS A 17 -34.80 -34.12 -11.80
CA LYS A 17 -35.35 -32.93 -11.16
C LYS A 17 -35.81 -33.22 -9.72
N LEU A 18 -36.35 -34.37 -9.43
CA LEU A 18 -36.70 -34.78 -8.06
C LEU A 18 -35.46 -35.02 -7.21
N CYS A 19 -34.43 -35.64 -7.76
CA CYS A 19 -33.14 -35.82 -7.05
C CYS A 19 -32.44 -34.45 -6.81
N ILE A 20 -32.46 -33.53 -7.77
CA ILE A 20 -31.92 -32.18 -7.58
C ILE A 20 -32.74 -31.37 -6.56
N LEU A 21 -34.05 -31.51 -6.56
CA LEU A 21 -34.94 -30.89 -5.58
C LEU A 21 -34.77 -31.50 -4.18
N ALA A 22 -34.56 -32.86 -4.09
CA ALA A 22 -34.26 -33.53 -2.84
C ALA A 22 -32.85 -33.18 -2.31
N ILE A 23 -31.86 -33.03 -3.18
CA ILE A 23 -30.54 -32.55 -2.81
C ILE A 23 -30.60 -31.07 -2.40
N PHE A 24 -31.41 -30.22 -3.08
CA PHE A 24 -31.65 -28.85 -2.67
C PHE A 24 -32.42 -28.74 -1.35
N LEU A 25 -33.39 -29.59 -1.10
CA LEU A 25 -34.11 -29.68 0.18
C LEU A 25 -33.25 -30.31 1.29
N LEU A 26 -32.37 -31.29 1.00
CA LEU A 26 -31.37 -31.78 1.96
C LEU A 26 -30.28 -30.72 2.23
N CYS A 27 -29.85 -29.90 1.26
CA CYS A 27 -28.95 -28.78 1.48
C CYS A 27 -29.60 -27.63 2.29
N ILE A 28 -30.94 -27.50 2.25
CA ILE A 28 -31.68 -26.55 3.10
C ILE A 28 -31.86 -27.12 4.52
N CYS A 29 -31.87 -28.44 4.69
CA CYS A 29 -31.99 -29.12 5.99
C CYS A 29 -30.65 -29.32 6.72
N PHE A 30 -29.51 -29.28 6.02
CA PHE A 30 -28.20 -29.03 6.63
C PHE A 30 -27.98 -27.53 6.72
N GLY A 31 -28.82 -26.88 7.54
CA GLY A 31 -28.67 -25.49 7.86
C GLY A 31 -27.23 -25.22 8.24
N ARG A 32 -26.54 -24.39 7.46
CA ARG A 32 -25.37 -23.67 7.95
C ARG A 32 -25.83 -23.05 9.25
N VAL A 33 -25.30 -23.49 10.38
CA VAL A 33 -25.46 -22.79 11.65
C VAL A 33 -24.69 -21.48 11.46
N HIS A 34 -25.34 -20.50 10.83
CA HIS A 34 -24.88 -19.13 10.93
C HIS A 34 -24.97 -18.76 12.40
N ALA A 35 -23.92 -18.16 12.95
CA ALA A 35 -24.00 -17.54 14.26
C ALA A 35 -25.19 -16.58 14.22
N GLN A 36 -26.25 -16.89 14.98
CA GLN A 36 -27.45 -16.06 15.02
C GLN A 36 -27.18 -14.90 15.96
N ALA A 37 -27.15 -13.70 15.40
CA ALA A 37 -27.12 -12.51 16.23
C ALA A 37 -28.50 -12.26 16.81
N TRP A 38 -28.59 -12.00 18.11
CA TRP A 38 -29.81 -11.59 18.79
C TRP A 38 -29.85 -10.06 18.88
N SER A 39 -30.67 -9.44 18.06
CA SER A 39 -30.96 -8.00 18.09
C SER A 39 -32.22 -7.68 18.91
N PHE A 40 -32.85 -8.70 19.51
CA PHE A 40 -34.04 -8.60 20.37
C PHE A 40 -35.29 -8.01 19.73
N GLU A 41 -35.32 -7.81 18.42
CA GLU A 41 -36.49 -7.32 17.66
C GLU A 41 -37.68 -8.26 17.78
N GLY A 42 -37.43 -9.57 17.82
CA GLY A 42 -38.43 -10.63 17.99
C GLY A 42 -38.80 -10.96 19.44
N GLY A 43 -38.26 -10.21 20.42
CA GLY A 43 -38.49 -10.45 21.85
C GLY A 43 -37.34 -11.20 22.53
N ILE A 44 -37.54 -11.65 23.74
CA ILE A 44 -36.56 -12.38 24.56
C ILE A 44 -36.45 -13.81 24.05
N PRO A 45 -35.27 -14.28 23.61
CA PRO A 45 -35.10 -15.66 23.18
C PRO A 45 -35.39 -16.67 24.32
N SER A 46 -36.06 -17.79 24.02
CA SER A 46 -36.39 -18.83 25.00
C SER A 46 -35.20 -19.50 25.70
N ARG A 47 -34.01 -19.37 25.15
CA ARG A 47 -32.74 -19.87 25.71
C ARG A 47 -32.11 -18.90 26.73
N LEU A 48 -32.67 -17.71 26.86
CA LEU A 48 -32.16 -16.65 27.72
C LEU A 48 -33.13 -16.52 28.90
N SER A 49 -32.58 -16.58 30.10
CA SER A 49 -33.34 -16.43 31.36
C SER A 49 -32.49 -15.66 32.38
N ALA A 50 -33.17 -14.99 33.33
CA ALA A 50 -32.52 -14.36 34.47
C ALA A 50 -32.88 -15.09 35.76
N SER A 51 -32.20 -14.76 36.86
CA SER A 51 -32.51 -15.28 38.21
C SER A 51 -33.95 -15.04 38.61
N CYS A 52 -34.56 -13.97 38.12
CA CYS A 52 -35.96 -13.67 38.23
C CYS A 52 -36.49 -13.15 36.88
N ASP A 53 -37.61 -13.70 36.39
CA ASP A 53 -38.18 -13.34 35.09
C ASP A 53 -38.52 -11.84 34.96
N LYS A 54 -38.79 -11.16 36.07
CA LYS A 54 -39.09 -9.73 36.12
C LYS A 54 -37.85 -8.85 35.85
N GLU A 55 -36.66 -9.41 35.89
CA GLU A 55 -35.43 -8.67 35.62
C GLU A 55 -35.22 -8.35 34.12
N LEU A 56 -35.92 -9.03 33.22
CA LEU A 56 -35.74 -8.87 31.77
C LEU A 56 -36.93 -8.20 31.13
N ALA A 57 -36.65 -7.22 30.27
CA ALA A 57 -37.64 -6.58 29.42
C ALA A 57 -37.06 -6.27 28.05
N ILE A 58 -37.94 -6.06 27.09
CA ILE A 58 -37.55 -5.48 25.79
C ILE A 58 -37.71 -3.96 25.90
N SER A 59 -36.68 -3.25 25.52
CA SER A 59 -36.62 -1.79 25.56
C SER A 59 -36.43 -1.19 24.18
N GLU A 60 -37.07 -0.05 23.94
CA GLU A 60 -36.86 0.82 22.78
C GLU A 60 -36.07 2.10 23.13
N ALA A 61 -35.64 2.22 24.40
CA ALA A 61 -34.90 3.40 24.86
C ALA A 61 -33.48 3.50 24.29
N TYR A 62 -32.78 2.37 24.26
CA TYR A 62 -31.41 2.29 23.74
C TYR A 62 -31.30 1.03 22.87
N TYR A 63 -30.78 1.19 21.68
CA TYR A 63 -30.53 0.06 20.74
C TYR A 63 -29.30 0.34 19.87
N LYS A 64 -28.68 -0.71 19.41
CA LYS A 64 -27.49 -0.68 18.55
C LYS A 64 -27.73 -1.33 17.18
N ASP A 65 -28.73 -2.18 17.10
CA ASP A 65 -29.20 -2.84 15.88
C ASP A 65 -30.73 -2.88 15.89
N GLY A 66 -31.38 -2.50 14.80
CA GLY A 66 -32.84 -2.42 14.75
C GLY A 66 -33.42 -1.25 15.57
N LYS A 67 -34.39 -1.55 16.44
CA LYS A 67 -35.09 -0.57 17.30
C LYS A 67 -35.27 -1.03 18.73
N LYS A 68 -34.76 -2.21 19.07
CA LYS A 68 -34.99 -2.83 20.39
C LYS A 68 -33.67 -3.39 20.95
N SER A 69 -33.63 -3.51 22.24
CA SER A 69 -32.56 -4.20 22.96
C SER A 69 -33.13 -4.95 24.16
N LEU A 70 -32.32 -5.80 24.78
CA LEU A 70 -32.62 -6.44 26.03
C LEU A 70 -32.27 -5.48 27.20
N GLU A 71 -33.24 -5.07 27.97
CA GLU A 71 -33.04 -4.43 29.28
C GLU A 71 -32.87 -5.51 30.33
N TRP A 72 -31.79 -5.44 31.12
CA TRP A 72 -31.55 -6.28 32.27
C TRP A 72 -31.44 -5.40 33.54
N GLN A 73 -32.52 -5.40 34.34
CA GLN A 73 -32.54 -4.76 35.63
C GLN A 73 -32.19 -5.79 36.71
N PHE A 74 -30.94 -5.86 37.09
CA PHE A 74 -30.39 -6.87 37.95
C PHE A 74 -30.43 -6.47 39.44
N HIS A 75 -30.68 -7.46 40.32
CA HIS A 75 -30.45 -7.42 41.77
C HIS A 75 -29.02 -7.90 42.09
N PRO A 76 -28.56 -7.74 43.37
CA PRO A 76 -27.25 -8.22 43.80
C PRO A 76 -27.01 -9.67 43.43
N ASN A 77 -25.90 -9.95 42.66
CA ASN A 77 -25.49 -11.27 42.20
C ASN A 77 -26.51 -12.02 41.32
N SER A 78 -27.50 -11.33 40.74
CA SER A 78 -28.38 -11.93 39.71
C SER A 78 -27.58 -12.52 38.56
N ILE A 79 -28.14 -13.58 37.98
CA ILE A 79 -27.49 -14.30 36.90
C ILE A 79 -28.38 -14.28 35.66
N LEU A 80 -27.83 -13.74 34.56
CA LEU A 80 -28.40 -13.88 33.23
C LEU A 80 -27.78 -15.13 32.60
N THR A 81 -28.60 -16.10 32.23
CA THR A 81 -28.16 -17.41 31.72
C THR A 81 -28.57 -17.62 30.28
N ILE A 82 -27.64 -18.10 29.46
CA ILE A 82 -27.87 -18.57 28.10
C ILE A 82 -27.60 -20.07 28.03
N SER A 83 -28.68 -20.85 27.92
CA SER A 83 -28.66 -22.31 27.94
C SER A 83 -28.60 -22.91 26.54
N ASN A 84 -28.29 -24.20 26.47
CA ASN A 84 -28.25 -25.00 25.23
C ASN A 84 -27.33 -24.39 24.16
N SER A 85 -26.18 -23.93 24.59
CA SER A 85 -25.15 -23.37 23.67
C SER A 85 -24.57 -24.47 22.78
N ASN A 86 -24.38 -25.67 23.31
CA ASN A 86 -23.91 -26.91 22.64
C ASN A 86 -22.75 -26.62 21.66
N LEU A 87 -21.81 -25.78 22.11
CA LEU A 87 -20.65 -25.40 21.31
C LEU A 87 -19.52 -26.38 21.55
N LEU A 88 -19.20 -27.17 20.56
CA LEU A 88 -17.97 -27.96 20.54
C LEU A 88 -16.84 -27.15 19.91
N LEU A 89 -15.81 -26.87 20.70
CA LEU A 89 -14.62 -26.18 20.24
C LEU A 89 -13.67 -27.17 19.58
N ASP A 90 -13.38 -26.95 18.30
CA ASP A 90 -12.29 -27.64 17.59
C ASP A 90 -10.95 -27.21 18.22
N LYS A 91 -10.15 -28.16 18.69
CA LYS A 91 -8.86 -27.92 19.36
C LYS A 91 -7.96 -26.97 18.58
N ASP A 92 -7.88 -27.18 17.26
CA ASP A 92 -7.01 -26.42 16.38
C ASP A 92 -7.55 -25.01 16.02
N LYS A 93 -8.83 -24.77 16.37
CA LYS A 93 -9.54 -23.53 16.03
C LYS A 93 -10.11 -22.80 17.24
N ALA A 94 -10.03 -23.38 18.45
CA ALA A 94 -10.60 -22.79 19.66
C ALA A 94 -10.18 -21.33 19.88
N ASP A 95 -8.93 -21.01 19.59
CA ASP A 95 -8.40 -19.66 19.69
C ASP A 95 -9.05 -18.63 18.74
N LYS A 96 -9.75 -19.08 17.71
CA LYS A 96 -10.45 -18.21 16.75
C LYS A 96 -11.89 -17.91 17.15
N TYR A 97 -12.43 -18.67 18.09
CA TYR A 97 -13.81 -18.45 18.57
C TYR A 97 -13.88 -17.29 19.58
N GLY A 98 -15.07 -16.77 19.76
CA GLY A 98 -15.34 -15.71 20.74
C GLY A 98 -16.80 -15.35 20.87
N ILE A 99 -17.03 -14.21 21.48
CA ILE A 99 -18.33 -13.58 21.67
C ILE A 99 -18.27 -12.12 21.27
N THR A 100 -19.36 -11.62 20.69
CA THR A 100 -19.57 -10.18 20.45
C THR A 100 -20.97 -9.79 20.93
N LEU A 101 -21.05 -8.68 21.65
CA LEU A 101 -22.28 -8.01 22.02
C LEU A 101 -21.97 -6.54 22.32
N TRP A 102 -23.02 -5.73 22.35
CA TRP A 102 -22.95 -4.35 22.81
C TRP A 102 -23.64 -4.23 24.15
N ILE A 103 -23.03 -3.47 25.06
CA ILE A 103 -23.58 -3.20 26.39
C ILE A 103 -23.68 -1.69 26.53
N TYR A 104 -24.90 -1.20 26.82
CA TYR A 104 -25.16 0.17 27.22
C TYR A 104 -25.25 0.28 28.72
N ASN A 105 -24.53 1.21 29.30
CA ASN A 105 -24.57 1.51 30.73
C ASN A 105 -24.94 2.98 30.92
N GLU A 106 -26.01 3.25 31.63
CA GLU A 106 -26.48 4.62 31.88
C GLU A 106 -25.59 5.33 32.90
N GLN A 107 -25.14 4.60 33.92
CA GLN A 107 -24.44 5.17 35.06
C GLN A 107 -23.11 4.48 35.31
N PRO A 108 -21.97 5.16 35.09
CA PRO A 108 -20.65 4.61 35.39
C PRO A 108 -20.55 4.17 36.87
N GLN A 109 -19.93 3.01 37.05
CA GLN A 109 -19.72 2.38 38.34
C GLN A 109 -18.44 1.56 38.38
N LYS A 110 -17.86 1.35 39.58
CA LYS A 110 -16.58 0.64 39.75
C LYS A 110 -16.68 -0.89 39.57
N ASP A 111 -17.89 -1.41 39.54
CA ASP A 111 -18.16 -2.84 39.49
C ASP A 111 -18.07 -3.40 38.07
N SER A 112 -18.19 -4.72 37.96
CA SER A 112 -18.09 -5.45 36.70
C SER A 112 -19.13 -6.55 36.59
N LEU A 113 -19.59 -6.81 35.37
CA LEU A 113 -20.30 -8.01 35.02
C LEU A 113 -19.25 -9.14 34.82
N GLN A 114 -19.56 -10.36 35.38
CA GLN A 114 -18.68 -11.53 35.23
C GLN A 114 -19.26 -12.49 34.19
N PHE A 115 -18.52 -12.75 33.13
CA PHE A 115 -18.88 -13.70 32.08
C PHE A 115 -18.24 -15.05 32.36
N GLN A 116 -19.02 -16.12 32.33
CA GLN A 116 -18.55 -17.48 32.56
C GLN A 116 -19.15 -18.46 31.57
N PHE A 117 -18.32 -19.31 30.99
CA PHE A 117 -18.67 -20.32 30.00
C PHE A 117 -18.44 -21.70 30.59
N LEU A 118 -19.50 -22.52 30.65
CA LEU A 118 -19.58 -23.73 31.44
C LEU A 118 -19.56 -24.98 30.54
N SER A 119 -18.79 -25.95 30.95
CA SER A 119 -18.74 -27.29 30.36
C SER A 119 -19.97 -28.13 30.78
N PRO A 120 -20.21 -29.31 30.16
CA PRO A 120 -21.28 -30.24 30.57
C PRO A 120 -21.20 -30.66 32.03
N LYS A 121 -20.02 -30.63 32.65
CA LYS A 121 -19.82 -30.96 34.07
C LYS A 121 -20.02 -29.77 35.00
N GLY A 122 -20.38 -28.59 34.46
CA GLY A 122 -20.54 -27.38 35.21
C GLY A 122 -19.25 -26.64 35.58
N HIS A 123 -18.09 -27.07 35.08
CA HIS A 123 -16.82 -26.37 35.29
C HIS A 123 -16.73 -25.11 34.43
N ILE A 124 -16.10 -24.06 34.95
CA ILE A 124 -15.84 -22.81 34.23
C ILE A 124 -14.65 -23.05 33.31
N SER A 125 -14.92 -23.25 32.01
CA SER A 125 -13.88 -23.42 30.98
C SER A 125 -13.25 -22.09 30.59
N TYR A 126 -14.05 -21.00 30.48
CA TYR A 126 -13.60 -19.67 30.12
C TYR A 126 -14.34 -18.63 30.96
N GLN A 127 -13.67 -17.52 31.29
CA GLN A 127 -14.29 -16.39 31.97
C GLN A 127 -13.56 -15.08 31.74
N PHE A 128 -14.29 -13.99 31.85
CA PHE A 128 -13.74 -12.62 31.86
C PHE A 128 -14.68 -11.66 32.60
N SER A 129 -14.15 -10.49 32.94
CA SER A 129 -14.91 -9.40 33.54
C SER A 129 -15.14 -8.29 32.55
N PHE A 130 -16.35 -7.72 32.50
CA PHE A 130 -16.66 -6.48 31.78
C PHE A 130 -16.96 -5.38 32.80
N LYS A 131 -16.11 -4.33 32.85
CA LYS A 131 -16.28 -3.22 33.79
C LYS A 131 -17.47 -2.36 33.37
N LEU A 132 -18.14 -1.78 34.37
CA LEU A 132 -19.22 -0.83 34.16
C LEU A 132 -18.80 0.63 34.41
N SER A 133 -17.50 0.93 34.19
CA SER A 133 -16.92 2.25 34.49
C SER A 133 -17.16 3.32 33.42
N ALA A 134 -17.72 2.97 32.26
CA ALA A 134 -18.07 3.91 31.21
C ALA A 134 -19.57 4.07 31.05
N ALA A 135 -20.03 5.27 30.67
CA ALA A 135 -21.37 5.50 30.18
C ALA A 135 -21.48 5.24 28.67
N GLY A 136 -22.72 5.05 28.18
CA GLY A 136 -23.01 4.81 26.76
C GLY A 136 -22.69 3.39 26.29
N TRP A 137 -22.72 3.20 24.99
CA TRP A 137 -22.47 1.92 24.36
C TRP A 137 -20.99 1.53 24.38
N ARG A 138 -20.69 0.29 24.71
CA ARG A 138 -19.37 -0.32 24.64
C ARG A 138 -19.43 -1.68 23.98
N ALA A 139 -18.46 -1.97 23.11
CA ALA A 139 -18.32 -3.24 22.43
C ALA A 139 -17.67 -4.28 23.36
N CYS A 140 -18.44 -5.25 23.81
CA CYS A 140 -17.95 -6.42 24.53
C CYS A 140 -17.57 -7.53 23.55
N TRP A 141 -16.45 -7.37 22.85
CA TRP A 141 -15.97 -8.27 21.80
C TRP A 141 -14.66 -8.92 22.22
N ILE A 142 -14.68 -10.22 22.47
CA ILE A 142 -13.51 -10.93 23.00
C ILE A 142 -13.42 -12.37 22.48
N GLY A 143 -12.22 -12.76 22.05
CA GLY A 143 -11.92 -14.15 21.68
C GLY A 143 -11.60 -15.01 22.90
N PHE A 144 -11.92 -16.30 22.86
CA PHE A 144 -11.63 -17.24 23.95
C PHE A 144 -10.14 -17.31 24.31
N LYS A 145 -9.24 -17.10 23.36
CA LYS A 145 -7.79 -17.04 23.62
C LYS A 145 -7.41 -15.97 24.67
N HIS A 146 -8.20 -14.91 24.78
CA HIS A 146 -7.97 -13.78 25.69
C HIS A 146 -8.68 -13.92 27.05
N MET A 147 -9.52 -14.95 27.20
CA MET A 147 -10.24 -15.22 28.44
C MET A 147 -9.39 -16.06 29.43
N LEU A 148 -9.68 -15.93 30.71
CA LEU A 148 -9.16 -16.78 31.76
C LEU A 148 -9.92 -18.12 31.78
N GLY A 149 -9.41 -19.12 32.51
CA GLY A 149 -10.05 -20.43 32.70
C GLY A 149 -9.08 -21.58 32.51
N ASP A 150 -9.50 -22.79 32.84
CA ASP A 150 -8.65 -23.99 32.71
C ASP A 150 -8.51 -24.52 31.29
N LYS A 151 -9.44 -24.12 30.39
CA LYS A 151 -9.45 -24.43 28.95
C LYS A 151 -9.33 -25.91 28.57
N LYS A 152 -9.59 -26.82 29.51
CA LYS A 152 -9.40 -28.27 29.30
C LYS A 152 -10.56 -28.92 28.57
N GLU A 153 -11.78 -28.44 28.83
CA GLU A 153 -12.99 -28.99 28.24
C GLU A 153 -13.35 -28.19 26.98
N GLN A 154 -13.66 -28.90 25.89
CA GLN A 154 -13.92 -28.29 24.58
C GLN A 154 -15.40 -27.99 24.35
N GLU A 155 -16.29 -28.57 25.14
CA GLU A 155 -17.71 -28.36 24.97
C GLU A 155 -18.22 -27.30 25.96
N ILE A 156 -18.92 -26.29 25.41
CA ILE A 156 -19.62 -25.26 26.19
C ILE A 156 -21.11 -25.47 25.98
N VAL A 157 -21.81 -25.84 27.06
CA VAL A 157 -23.27 -26.08 27.03
C VAL A 157 -24.09 -24.90 27.54
N GLN A 158 -23.47 -24.05 28.34
CA GLN A 158 -24.12 -22.89 28.97
C GLN A 158 -23.11 -21.77 29.16
N TRP A 159 -23.55 -20.56 29.06
CA TRP A 159 -22.79 -19.43 29.59
C TRP A 159 -23.70 -18.46 30.34
N ARG A 160 -23.09 -17.66 31.21
CA ARG A 160 -23.80 -16.78 32.08
C ARG A 160 -23.09 -15.48 32.34
N ILE A 161 -23.88 -14.46 32.64
CA ILE A 161 -23.40 -13.16 33.08
C ILE A 161 -23.87 -12.97 34.52
N ILE A 162 -22.97 -12.73 35.45
CA ILE A 162 -23.26 -12.51 36.86
C ILE A 162 -23.17 -11.03 37.16
N ALA A 163 -24.22 -10.45 37.71
CA ALA A 163 -24.30 -9.07 38.14
C ALA A 163 -23.39 -8.81 39.34
N PRO A 164 -22.96 -7.57 39.59
CA PRO A 164 -22.25 -7.19 40.78
C PRO A 164 -23.18 -7.33 42.05
N ASN A 165 -22.60 -7.24 43.25
CA ASN A 165 -23.32 -7.34 44.50
C ASN A 165 -24.07 -6.05 44.83
N ARG A 166 -24.89 -5.56 43.90
CA ARG A 166 -25.78 -4.39 44.03
C ARG A 166 -26.85 -4.40 42.96
N GLU A 167 -27.82 -3.54 43.08
CA GLU A 167 -28.81 -3.29 42.06
C GLU A 167 -28.22 -2.44 40.92
N GLY A 168 -28.74 -2.64 39.71
CA GLY A 168 -28.38 -1.83 38.55
C GLY A 168 -29.13 -2.23 37.30
N ARG A 169 -28.79 -1.55 36.19
CA ARG A 169 -29.46 -1.74 34.91
C ARG A 169 -28.45 -1.60 33.79
N VAL A 170 -28.51 -2.51 32.79
CA VAL A 170 -27.78 -2.43 31.53
C VAL A 170 -28.71 -2.83 30.39
N PHE A 171 -28.35 -2.36 29.17
CA PHE A 171 -29.04 -2.79 27.97
C PHE A 171 -28.04 -3.56 27.13
N ILE A 172 -28.48 -4.69 26.57
CA ILE A 172 -27.64 -5.61 25.76
C ILE A 172 -28.26 -5.71 24.38
N ASP A 173 -27.41 -5.57 23.37
CA ASP A 173 -27.88 -5.69 22.00
C ASP A 173 -26.83 -6.35 21.09
N ARG A 174 -27.27 -6.84 19.94
CA ARG A 174 -26.43 -7.49 18.92
C ARG A 174 -25.54 -8.58 19.48
N LEU A 175 -26.13 -9.45 20.32
CA LEU A 175 -25.42 -10.56 20.92
C LEU A 175 -25.21 -11.69 19.92
N THR A 176 -23.96 -12.02 19.66
CA THR A 176 -23.57 -13.12 18.76
C THR A 176 -22.70 -14.15 19.50
N PHE A 177 -23.20 -15.37 19.59
CA PHE A 177 -22.49 -16.49 20.18
C PHE A 177 -22.90 -17.82 19.49
N PRO A 178 -21.94 -18.65 19.09
CA PRO A 178 -20.51 -18.40 19.04
C PRO A 178 -20.12 -17.59 17.81
N VAL A 179 -19.15 -16.69 17.95
CA VAL A 179 -18.41 -16.18 16.79
C VAL A 179 -17.33 -17.19 16.47
N LYS A 180 -17.44 -17.89 15.34
CA LYS A 180 -16.51 -18.98 14.95
C LYS A 180 -15.13 -18.52 14.49
N LYS A 181 -15.01 -17.25 14.15
CA LYS A 181 -13.75 -16.62 13.76
C LYS A 181 -13.79 -15.16 14.15
N MET A 182 -13.20 -14.85 15.30
CA MET A 182 -13.02 -13.44 15.72
C MET A 182 -12.19 -12.69 14.69
N ASN A 183 -12.59 -11.45 14.42
CA ASN A 183 -11.83 -10.58 13.54
C ASN A 183 -10.51 -10.22 14.22
N LEU A 184 -9.40 -10.40 13.52
CA LEU A 184 -8.05 -10.03 14.00
C LEU A 184 -7.89 -8.52 14.24
N ARG A 185 -8.81 -7.72 13.70
CA ARG A 185 -8.82 -6.25 13.79
C ARG A 185 -9.73 -5.74 14.90
N THR A 186 -10.24 -6.64 15.75
CA THR A 186 -11.02 -6.26 16.93
C THR A 186 -10.16 -5.41 17.86
N THR A 187 -10.66 -4.22 18.17
CA THR A 187 -9.96 -3.26 19.03
C THR A 187 -10.34 -3.57 20.49
N PRO A 188 -9.38 -3.74 21.40
CA PRO A 188 -9.68 -3.93 22.82
C PRO A 188 -10.39 -2.71 23.41
N ASP A 189 -11.47 -2.95 24.16
CA ASP A 189 -12.17 -1.93 24.94
C ASP A 189 -11.64 -1.93 26.39
N GLN A 190 -11.47 -0.78 27.00
CA GLN A 190 -10.96 -0.67 28.39
C GLN A 190 -11.89 -1.27 29.44
N GLN A 191 -13.12 -1.59 29.07
CA GLN A 191 -14.06 -2.29 29.95
C GLN A 191 -13.72 -3.78 30.10
N MET A 192 -12.88 -4.34 29.23
CA MET A 192 -12.48 -5.76 29.21
C MET A 192 -11.03 -5.94 29.67
N PRO A 193 -10.66 -7.14 30.15
CA PRO A 193 -9.26 -7.42 30.47
C PRO A 193 -8.39 -7.36 29.25
N TYR A 194 -7.23 -6.71 29.40
CA TYR A 194 -6.21 -6.65 28.35
C TYR A 194 -5.14 -7.73 28.55
N ASN A 195 -4.84 -8.44 27.49
CA ASN A 195 -3.77 -9.42 27.49
C ASN A 195 -2.50 -8.84 26.83
N ASN A 196 -1.50 -8.51 27.66
CA ASN A 196 -0.22 -7.97 27.22
C ASN A 196 0.62 -8.96 26.39
N SER A 197 0.28 -10.26 26.42
CA SER A 197 0.99 -11.29 25.65
C SER A 197 0.63 -11.30 24.16
N LEU A 198 -0.30 -10.45 23.71
CA LEU A 198 -0.66 -10.35 22.31
C LEU A 198 0.51 -9.89 21.48
N THR A 199 0.85 -10.70 20.46
CA THR A 199 1.92 -10.39 19.50
C THR A 199 1.47 -9.34 18.51
N PHE A 200 2.42 -8.82 17.73
CA PHE A 200 2.12 -7.91 16.60
C PHE A 200 1.09 -8.52 15.62
N ARG A 201 1.12 -9.82 15.40
CA ARG A 201 0.15 -10.53 14.54
C ARG A 201 -1.26 -10.57 15.13
N ASP A 202 -1.39 -10.46 16.44
CA ASP A 202 -2.68 -10.47 17.13
C ASP A 202 -3.30 -9.08 17.21
N LEU A 203 -2.47 -8.02 17.13
CA LEU A 203 -2.89 -6.64 17.23
C LEU A 203 -2.32 -5.84 16.06
N TRP A 204 -3.17 -5.48 15.11
CA TRP A 204 -2.86 -4.48 14.09
C TRP A 204 -2.62 -3.12 14.76
N HIS A 205 -1.85 -2.22 14.13
CA HIS A 205 -1.50 -0.96 14.79
C HIS A 205 -2.73 -0.14 15.23
N TRP A 206 -3.80 -0.16 14.45
CA TRP A 206 -5.09 0.46 14.82
C TRP A 206 -5.70 -0.10 16.12
N CYS A 207 -5.40 -1.34 16.45
CA CYS A 207 -5.87 -2.01 17.64
C CYS A 207 -4.97 -1.77 18.86
N ARG A 208 -3.83 -1.09 18.67
CA ARG A 208 -2.85 -0.82 19.73
C ARG A 208 -3.13 0.43 20.55
N VAL A 209 -4.13 1.23 20.19
CA VAL A 209 -4.44 2.50 20.83
C VAL A 209 -4.53 2.34 22.36
N TRP A 210 -5.23 1.30 22.83
CA TRP A 210 -5.33 1.03 24.27
C TRP A 210 -4.00 0.60 24.90
N GLN A 211 -3.14 -0.12 24.17
CA GLN A 211 -1.78 -0.49 24.62
C GLN A 211 -0.90 0.75 24.78
N TRP A 212 -0.97 1.69 23.82
CA TRP A 212 -0.23 2.94 23.90
C TRP A 212 -0.73 3.83 25.03
N GLU A 213 -2.00 3.74 25.38
CA GLU A 213 -2.55 4.47 26.53
C GLU A 213 -1.82 4.14 27.84
N GLN A 214 -1.21 2.94 27.95
CA GLN A 214 -0.40 2.55 29.11
C GLN A 214 1.00 3.20 29.13
N TYR A 215 1.40 3.89 28.06
CA TYR A 215 2.72 4.51 28.02
C TYR A 215 2.79 5.73 28.95
N GLN A 216 3.85 5.79 29.75
CA GLN A 216 4.22 6.99 30.47
C GLN A 216 5.04 7.91 29.55
N TYR A 217 4.90 9.22 29.78
CA TYR A 217 5.72 10.18 29.06
C TYR A 217 7.21 10.06 29.45
N ASP A 218 8.09 9.98 28.47
CA ASP A 218 9.53 10.12 28.68
C ASP A 218 9.93 11.58 28.90
N LEU A 219 9.14 12.52 28.34
CA LEU A 219 9.38 13.95 28.49
C LEU A 219 8.65 14.49 29.72
N PRO A 220 9.34 15.23 30.60
CA PRO A 220 8.72 15.81 31.76
C PRO A 220 7.73 16.93 31.37
N LEU A 221 6.70 17.13 32.17
CA LEU A 221 5.87 18.30 32.05
C LEU A 221 6.66 19.54 32.53
N PRO A 222 6.83 20.59 31.73
CA PRO A 222 7.53 21.81 32.17
C PRO A 222 6.76 22.49 33.29
N ILE A 223 7.46 23.12 34.24
CA ILE A 223 6.85 23.89 35.30
C ILE A 223 6.10 25.10 34.73
N ALA A 224 6.72 25.79 33.78
CA ALA A 224 6.15 26.90 33.00
C ALA A 224 6.84 26.93 31.63
N LEU A 225 6.18 27.47 30.63
CA LEU A 225 6.80 27.76 29.34
C LEU A 225 7.55 29.11 29.42
N THR A 226 8.71 29.22 28.80
CA THR A 226 9.38 30.48 28.53
C THR A 226 8.56 31.31 27.52
N LYS A 227 8.90 32.59 27.39
CA LYS A 227 8.25 33.43 26.36
C LYS A 227 8.48 32.87 24.95
N ASN A 228 9.70 32.47 24.63
CA ASN A 228 10.04 31.90 23.30
C ASN A 228 9.23 30.65 23.03
N GLU A 229 9.11 29.72 23.99
CA GLU A 229 8.32 28.51 23.83
C GLU A 229 6.84 28.77 23.57
N ARG A 230 6.27 29.82 24.22
CA ARG A 230 4.88 30.24 23.94
C ARG A 230 4.75 30.86 22.55
N ASP A 231 5.70 31.75 22.17
CA ASP A 231 5.68 32.37 20.86
C ASP A 231 5.79 31.31 19.74
N GLU A 232 6.65 30.31 19.88
CA GLU A 232 6.77 29.19 18.95
C GLU A 232 5.51 28.32 18.90
N LEU A 233 4.91 27.99 20.06
CA LEU A 233 3.64 27.25 20.12
C LEU A 233 2.52 28.02 19.41
N HIS A 234 2.40 29.30 19.68
CA HIS A 234 1.43 30.19 19.01
C HIS A 234 1.67 30.28 17.50
N ASN A 235 2.93 30.28 17.05
CA ASN A 235 3.25 30.23 15.62
C ASN A 235 2.73 28.97 14.96
N VAL A 236 2.88 27.79 15.62
CA VAL A 236 2.34 26.52 15.10
C VAL A 236 0.82 26.58 15.03
N GLU A 237 0.14 27.09 16.06
CA GLU A 237 -1.32 27.25 16.09
C GLU A 237 -1.81 28.19 14.97
N THR A 238 -1.18 29.32 14.78
CA THR A 238 -1.50 30.28 13.71
C THR A 238 -1.31 29.70 12.32
N ARG A 239 -0.22 28.94 12.11
CA ARG A 239 0.00 28.25 10.84
C ARG A 239 -1.03 27.16 10.58
N LEU A 240 -1.46 26.44 11.62
CA LEU A 240 -2.54 25.46 11.52
C LEU A 240 -3.86 26.13 11.14
N ASP A 241 -4.21 27.26 11.75
CA ASP A 241 -5.38 28.05 11.34
C ASP A 241 -5.33 28.40 9.86
N HIS A 242 -4.17 28.83 9.36
CA HIS A 242 -4.00 29.15 7.95
C HIS A 242 -4.15 27.93 7.03
N VAL A 243 -3.53 26.80 7.37
CA VAL A 243 -3.63 25.55 6.58
C VAL A 243 -5.08 25.07 6.50
N LEU A 244 -5.81 25.10 7.61
CA LEU A 244 -7.20 24.67 7.65
C LEU A 244 -8.15 25.64 6.93
N ALA A 245 -7.86 26.94 6.95
CA ALA A 245 -8.65 27.94 6.22
C ALA A 245 -8.61 27.76 4.71
N LEU A 246 -7.50 27.20 4.16
CA LEU A 246 -7.37 26.90 2.73
C LEU A 246 -8.23 25.72 2.27
N SER A 247 -8.68 24.85 3.20
CA SER A 247 -9.49 23.66 2.94
C SER A 247 -10.98 23.87 3.24
N MET A 248 -11.52 25.05 2.95
CA MET A 248 -12.94 25.34 3.20
C MET A 248 -13.86 24.39 2.41
N PRO A 249 -14.87 23.80 3.06
CA PRO A 249 -15.85 22.97 2.37
C PRO A 249 -16.70 23.81 1.42
N SER A 250 -17.18 23.17 0.37
CA SER A 250 -18.15 23.76 -0.51
C SER A 250 -19.50 23.99 0.22
N LYS A 251 -20.34 24.87 -0.32
CA LYS A 251 -21.73 25.04 0.17
C LYS A 251 -22.51 23.72 0.15
N GLU A 252 -22.19 22.85 -0.81
CA GLU A 252 -22.76 21.52 -0.93
C GLU A 252 -22.41 20.64 0.28
N SER A 253 -21.16 20.63 0.73
CA SER A 253 -20.70 19.88 1.91
C SER A 253 -21.43 20.31 3.20
N ILE A 254 -21.81 21.60 3.34
CA ILE A 254 -22.59 22.08 4.46
C ILE A 254 -24.02 21.52 4.36
N ASN A 255 -24.64 21.57 3.17
CA ASN A 255 -25.98 21.01 2.95
C ASN A 255 -26.01 19.50 3.23
N ASP A 256 -24.98 18.77 2.82
CA ASP A 256 -24.85 17.33 3.09
C ASP A 256 -24.84 17.04 4.60
N ALA A 257 -24.21 17.90 5.42
CA ALA A 257 -24.23 17.75 6.86
C ALA A 257 -25.65 17.88 7.44
N TYR A 258 -26.40 18.87 7.01
CA TYR A 258 -27.81 19.04 7.42
C TYR A 258 -28.69 17.89 6.94
N GLU A 259 -28.51 17.40 5.72
CA GLU A 259 -29.27 16.27 5.21
C GLU A 259 -28.93 14.98 5.95
N THR A 260 -27.65 14.73 6.22
CA THR A 260 -27.18 13.57 7.00
C THR A 260 -27.75 13.62 8.41
N PHE A 261 -27.74 14.77 9.06
CA PHE A 261 -28.31 14.96 10.37
C PHE A 261 -29.82 14.68 10.39
N ARG A 262 -30.55 15.16 9.40
CA ARG A 262 -31.99 14.90 9.26
C ARG A 262 -32.27 13.40 9.08
N LYS A 263 -31.47 12.70 8.30
CA LYS A 263 -31.59 11.23 8.10
C LYS A 263 -31.25 10.48 9.39
N ALA A 264 -30.21 10.89 10.09
CA ALA A 264 -29.77 10.29 11.34
C ALA A 264 -30.80 10.48 12.47
N ASN A 265 -31.65 11.50 12.41
CA ASN A 265 -32.73 11.80 13.37
C ASN A 265 -32.24 11.85 14.82
N ILE A 266 -31.07 12.43 15.05
CA ILE A 266 -30.44 12.53 16.36
C ILE A 266 -31.26 13.49 17.25
N LYS A 267 -31.67 13.02 18.43
CA LYS A 267 -32.42 13.80 19.42
C LYS A 267 -31.93 13.48 20.82
N ARG A 268 -31.96 14.48 21.67
CA ARG A 268 -31.77 14.31 23.13
C ARG A 268 -33.14 14.17 23.83
N SER A 269 -33.26 13.17 24.68
CA SER A 269 -34.42 12.94 25.51
C SER A 269 -34.04 13.02 26.99
N LEU A 270 -35.05 12.92 27.91
CA LEU A 270 -34.77 12.85 29.33
C LEU A 270 -34.04 11.57 29.76
N SER A 271 -34.16 10.50 28.95
CA SER A 271 -33.52 9.19 29.18
C SER A 271 -32.21 9.00 28.43
N GLY A 272 -31.73 9.95 27.61
CA GLY A 272 -30.49 9.82 26.80
C GLY A 272 -30.66 10.29 25.38
N PHE A 273 -29.98 9.63 24.44
CA PHE A 273 -29.99 10.00 23.04
C PHE A 273 -30.72 8.95 22.19
N THR A 274 -31.45 9.42 21.19
CA THR A 274 -32.04 8.58 20.14
C THR A 274 -31.53 9.03 18.76
N GLY A 275 -31.43 8.11 17.82
CA GLY A 275 -30.98 8.37 16.48
C GLY A 275 -30.48 7.09 15.82
N ALA A 276 -30.08 7.16 14.55
CA ALA A 276 -29.48 6.02 13.86
C ALA A 276 -28.18 5.61 14.57
N PRO A 277 -27.99 4.34 14.94
CA PRO A 277 -26.81 3.91 15.69
C PRO A 277 -25.53 3.94 14.83
N ILE A 278 -24.40 4.26 15.45
CA ILE A 278 -23.08 4.14 14.83
C ILE A 278 -22.63 2.69 14.97
N VAL A 279 -22.31 2.02 13.85
CA VAL A 279 -21.90 0.61 13.83
C VAL A 279 -20.53 0.44 13.20
N ALA A 280 -19.80 -0.61 13.63
CA ALA A 280 -18.50 -0.96 13.07
C ALA A 280 -18.66 -1.48 11.63
N PRO A 281 -17.82 -1.03 10.67
CA PRO A 281 -18.00 -1.30 9.24
C PRO A 281 -18.03 -2.77 8.85
N ASP A 282 -17.28 -3.62 9.54
CA ASP A 282 -16.95 -4.98 9.06
C ASP A 282 -17.81 -6.09 9.69
N GLU A 283 -18.70 -5.77 10.62
CA GLU A 283 -19.34 -6.78 11.47
C GLU A 283 -20.87 -6.82 11.37
N LEU A 284 -21.47 -5.74 10.94
CA LEU A 284 -22.90 -5.65 10.77
C LEU A 284 -23.22 -5.63 9.29
N ASP A 285 -24.15 -6.50 8.87
CA ASP A 285 -24.80 -6.39 7.58
C ASP A 285 -25.61 -5.08 7.61
N ARG A 286 -25.04 -4.03 7.00
CA ARG A 286 -25.55 -2.67 7.12
C ARG A 286 -26.93 -2.56 6.52
N SER A 287 -27.92 -2.48 7.37
CA SER A 287 -29.28 -2.15 6.95
C SER A 287 -29.41 -0.66 6.61
N LYS A 288 -30.40 -0.31 5.79
CA LYS A 288 -30.71 1.09 5.48
C LYS A 288 -31.07 1.83 6.77
N GLY A 289 -30.34 2.88 7.09
CA GLY A 289 -30.61 3.76 8.23
C GLY A 289 -29.53 3.76 9.32
N GLU A 290 -28.55 2.87 9.25
CA GLU A 290 -27.39 2.88 10.16
C GLU A 290 -26.37 3.94 9.73
N MET A 291 -25.70 4.57 10.72
CA MET A 291 -24.66 5.55 10.45
C MET A 291 -23.27 4.92 10.38
N SER A 292 -22.46 5.47 9.51
CA SER A 292 -21.03 5.20 9.38
C SER A 292 -20.20 6.30 10.05
N TRP A 293 -18.89 6.05 10.19
CA TRP A 293 -17.92 7.07 10.56
C TRP A 293 -17.93 8.29 9.65
N ASN A 294 -18.14 8.08 8.33
CA ASN A 294 -18.21 9.17 7.36
C ASN A 294 -19.42 10.08 7.59
N ASP A 295 -20.54 9.54 8.08
CA ASP A 295 -21.72 10.35 8.39
C ASP A 295 -21.45 11.28 9.58
N ILE A 296 -20.77 10.78 10.62
CA ILE A 296 -20.32 11.59 11.77
C ILE A 296 -19.31 12.66 11.33
N GLU A 297 -18.33 12.28 10.50
CA GLU A 297 -17.35 13.21 9.94
C GLU A 297 -18.04 14.31 9.12
N THR A 298 -18.98 13.94 8.26
CA THR A 298 -19.77 14.87 7.43
C THR A 298 -20.53 15.88 8.29
N MET A 299 -21.26 15.39 9.29
CA MET A 299 -22.04 16.28 10.20
C MET A 299 -21.14 17.22 10.98
N LEU A 300 -20.12 16.68 11.66
CA LEU A 300 -19.23 17.51 12.50
C LEU A 300 -18.45 18.52 11.67
N SER A 301 -17.98 18.13 10.47
CA SER A 301 -17.24 19.04 9.58
C SER A 301 -18.13 20.16 9.08
N GLY A 302 -19.29 19.84 8.52
CA GLY A 302 -20.19 20.84 7.95
C GLY A 302 -20.73 21.80 9.02
N PHE A 303 -21.12 21.31 10.20
CA PHE A 303 -21.60 22.15 11.29
C PHE A 303 -20.48 23.03 11.90
N ALA A 304 -19.25 22.50 12.03
CA ALA A 304 -18.12 23.33 12.48
C ALA A 304 -17.84 24.49 11.53
N TYR A 305 -17.89 24.24 10.24
CA TYR A 305 -17.69 25.28 9.23
C TYR A 305 -18.82 26.31 9.22
N ASP A 306 -20.07 25.86 9.25
CA ASP A 306 -21.21 26.77 9.27
C ASP A 306 -21.26 27.62 10.55
N ALA A 307 -20.94 27.01 11.70
CA ALA A 307 -20.84 27.72 12.98
C ALA A 307 -19.67 28.73 13.02
N HIS A 308 -18.51 28.34 12.43
CA HIS A 308 -17.30 29.15 12.48
C HIS A 308 -17.33 30.31 11.48
N TYR A 309 -17.66 30.04 10.21
CA TYR A 309 -17.58 31.05 9.14
C TYR A 309 -18.87 31.82 8.91
N ASN A 310 -20.04 31.19 9.13
CA ASN A 310 -21.34 31.82 8.96
C ASN A 310 -21.97 32.27 10.29
N ASN A 311 -21.30 32.03 11.43
CA ASN A 311 -21.79 32.32 12.79
C ASN A 311 -23.17 31.70 13.06
N SER A 312 -23.45 30.50 12.52
CA SER A 312 -24.71 29.79 12.68
C SER A 312 -24.84 29.17 14.08
N GLN A 313 -25.73 29.71 14.89
CA GLN A 313 -26.02 29.16 16.23
C GLN A 313 -26.72 27.80 16.14
N ASP A 314 -27.52 27.58 15.10
CA ASP A 314 -28.15 26.28 14.86
C ASP A 314 -27.12 25.18 14.56
N ALA A 315 -26.12 25.51 13.72
CA ALA A 315 -25.00 24.60 13.43
C ALA A 315 -24.17 24.31 14.69
N GLU A 316 -23.88 25.33 15.51
CA GLU A 316 -23.18 25.13 16.79
C GLU A 316 -23.93 24.17 17.73
N ASN A 317 -25.24 24.37 17.88
CA ASN A 317 -26.06 23.48 18.71
C ASN A 317 -26.08 22.05 18.18
N LYS A 318 -26.18 21.87 16.85
CA LYS A 318 -26.13 20.55 16.21
C LYS A 318 -24.74 19.92 16.33
N TYR A 319 -23.67 20.71 16.23
CA TYR A 319 -22.30 20.22 16.41
C TYR A 319 -22.12 19.55 17.76
N PHE A 320 -22.52 20.21 18.87
CA PHE A 320 -22.42 19.63 20.20
C PHE A 320 -23.38 18.46 20.41
N LEU A 321 -24.59 18.53 19.86
CA LEU A 321 -25.52 17.40 19.92
C LEU A 321 -24.98 16.14 19.23
N VAL A 322 -24.31 16.30 18.08
CA VAL A 322 -23.65 15.18 17.36
C VAL A 322 -22.47 14.63 18.18
N TRP A 323 -21.67 15.49 18.83
CA TRP A 323 -20.61 15.04 19.74
C TRP A 323 -21.15 14.22 20.91
N ASP A 324 -22.15 14.76 21.60
CA ASP A 324 -22.78 14.07 22.73
C ASP A 324 -23.32 12.71 22.29
N PHE A 325 -24.02 12.66 21.17
CA PHE A 325 -24.53 11.42 20.59
C PHE A 325 -23.40 10.45 20.20
N ALA A 326 -22.35 10.93 19.55
CA ALA A 326 -21.23 10.08 19.13
C ALA A 326 -20.52 9.43 20.33
N ILE A 327 -20.33 10.19 21.41
CA ILE A 327 -19.75 9.69 22.67
C ILE A 327 -20.68 8.64 23.29
N ASP A 328 -21.99 8.89 23.33
CA ASP A 328 -23.01 7.95 23.83
C ASP A 328 -22.98 6.65 23.00
N GLN A 329 -22.82 6.75 21.69
CA GLN A 329 -22.71 5.61 20.78
C GLN A 329 -21.38 4.84 20.87
N GLY A 330 -20.44 5.31 21.67
CA GLY A 330 -19.16 4.66 21.94
C GLY A 330 -17.95 5.28 21.26
N PHE A 331 -18.09 6.38 20.51
CA PHE A 331 -16.93 7.16 20.05
C PHE A 331 -16.43 8.01 21.21
N ALA A 332 -15.79 7.35 22.16
CA ALA A 332 -15.40 7.89 23.45
C ALA A 332 -14.03 7.39 23.87
N TYR A 333 -13.46 8.04 24.88
CA TYR A 333 -12.22 7.60 25.50
C TYR A 333 -12.29 6.14 25.95
N GLY A 334 -11.25 5.37 25.63
CA GLY A 334 -11.11 3.97 26.06
C GLY A 334 -12.00 2.96 25.35
N SER A 335 -12.82 3.39 24.41
CA SER A 335 -13.74 2.51 23.70
C SER A 335 -13.04 1.74 22.56
N GLY A 336 -13.38 0.46 22.41
CA GLY A 336 -12.93 -0.37 21.31
C GLY A 336 -13.75 -0.19 20.04
N MET A 337 -15.01 0.21 20.12
CA MET A 337 -15.96 0.30 18.99
C MET A 337 -16.05 -0.95 18.12
N GLY A 338 -15.68 -2.12 18.65
CA GLY A 338 -15.63 -3.37 17.90
C GLY A 338 -14.41 -3.46 16.97
N THR A 339 -14.59 -3.30 15.67
CA THR A 339 -13.50 -3.40 14.69
C THR A 339 -13.21 -2.05 14.07
N ASN A 340 -11.96 -1.57 14.20
CA ASN A 340 -11.54 -0.23 13.79
C ASN A 340 -10.43 -0.25 12.73
N HIS A 341 -10.49 -1.16 11.79
CA HIS A 341 -9.51 -1.18 10.70
C HIS A 341 -9.65 0.05 9.81
N HIS A 342 -8.53 0.74 9.57
CA HIS A 342 -8.45 1.95 8.74
C HIS A 342 -9.30 3.14 9.19
N TYR A 343 -9.69 3.23 10.47
CA TYR A 343 -10.50 4.34 10.96
C TYR A 343 -9.86 5.72 10.69
N GLY A 344 -8.54 5.81 10.67
CA GLY A 344 -7.82 7.05 10.37
C GLY A 344 -8.21 7.70 9.03
N TYR A 345 -8.61 6.89 8.04
CA TYR A 345 -9.14 7.41 6.77
C TYR A 345 -10.54 8.03 6.90
N GLN A 346 -11.27 7.71 7.96
CA GLN A 346 -12.68 8.03 8.15
C GLN A 346 -12.92 9.16 9.15
N VAL A 347 -11.93 9.51 9.99
CA VAL A 347 -12.14 10.46 11.10
C VAL A 347 -11.29 11.73 11.00
N ARG A 348 -10.48 11.89 9.94
CA ARG A 348 -9.52 13.02 9.84
C ARG A 348 -10.16 14.39 9.96
N LYS A 349 -11.28 14.60 9.30
CA LYS A 349 -11.98 15.88 9.30
C LYS A 349 -12.65 16.21 10.63
N ILE A 350 -12.92 15.21 11.47
CA ILE A 350 -13.42 15.44 12.85
C ILE A 350 -12.41 16.28 13.64
N TYR A 351 -11.10 16.01 13.46
CA TYR A 351 -10.05 16.78 14.13
C TYR A 351 -9.97 18.23 13.62
N SER A 352 -10.03 18.42 12.30
CA SER A 352 -10.06 19.77 11.72
C SER A 352 -11.30 20.55 12.18
N ALA A 353 -12.45 19.88 12.22
CA ALA A 353 -13.68 20.46 12.76
C ALA A 353 -13.55 20.83 14.24
N ALA A 354 -12.94 19.99 15.06
CA ALA A 354 -12.68 20.26 16.46
C ALA A 354 -11.75 21.46 16.65
N TRP A 355 -10.71 21.58 15.83
CA TRP A 355 -9.82 22.75 15.87
C TRP A 355 -10.53 24.06 15.55
N LEU A 356 -11.37 24.09 14.52
CA LEU A 356 -12.20 25.27 14.20
C LEU A 356 -13.13 25.66 15.36
N MET A 357 -13.63 24.70 16.12
CA MET A 357 -14.55 24.91 17.22
C MET A 357 -13.86 24.96 18.59
N ARG A 358 -12.50 25.01 18.64
CA ARG A 358 -11.73 24.86 19.90
C ARG A 358 -12.14 25.80 21.03
N ASP A 359 -12.35 27.07 20.73
CA ASP A 359 -12.73 28.06 21.77
C ASP A 359 -14.10 27.78 22.37
N LYS A 360 -15.00 27.18 21.59
CA LYS A 360 -16.33 26.78 22.04
C LYS A 360 -16.28 25.43 22.76
N ILE A 361 -15.43 24.51 22.31
CA ILE A 361 -15.19 23.23 23.03
C ILE A 361 -14.60 23.51 24.41
N TRP A 362 -13.58 24.37 24.51
CA TRP A 362 -12.95 24.71 25.79
C TRP A 362 -13.90 25.34 26.80
N LYS A 363 -14.98 25.98 26.34
CA LYS A 363 -16.04 26.57 27.19
C LYS A 363 -17.24 25.63 27.41
N SER A 364 -17.25 24.49 26.70
CA SER A 364 -18.37 23.53 26.79
C SER A 364 -18.32 22.73 28.10
N PRO A 365 -19.47 22.42 28.69
CA PRO A 365 -19.54 21.46 29.81
C PRO A 365 -18.99 20.07 29.48
N ASN A 366 -18.94 19.69 28.18
CA ASN A 366 -18.45 18.38 27.71
C ASN A 366 -16.99 18.43 27.19
N CYS A 367 -16.26 19.48 27.55
CA CYS A 367 -14.87 19.73 27.12
C CYS A 367 -13.97 18.50 27.34
N ASP A 368 -13.95 17.99 28.57
CA ASP A 368 -13.06 16.88 28.96
C ASP A 368 -13.36 15.58 28.18
N ASN A 369 -14.64 15.28 27.93
CA ASN A 369 -15.04 14.11 27.18
C ASN A 369 -14.65 14.22 25.71
N ILE A 370 -14.84 15.40 25.11
CA ILE A 370 -14.44 15.64 23.71
C ILE A 370 -12.91 15.55 23.56
N ILE A 371 -12.16 16.27 24.40
CA ILE A 371 -10.69 16.29 24.34
C ILE A 371 -10.11 14.91 24.61
N SER A 372 -10.55 14.21 25.65
CA SER A 372 -10.07 12.85 25.95
C SER A 372 -10.37 11.87 24.82
N THR A 373 -11.53 12.00 24.15
CA THR A 373 -11.89 11.23 22.97
C THR A 373 -10.93 11.51 21.81
N LEU A 374 -10.67 12.78 21.50
CA LEU A 374 -9.73 13.18 20.45
C LEU A 374 -8.31 12.67 20.75
N LEU A 375 -7.83 12.81 21.98
CA LEU A 375 -6.53 12.31 22.42
C LEU A 375 -6.43 10.80 22.25
N PHE A 376 -7.44 10.06 22.65
CA PHE A 376 -7.46 8.60 22.55
C PHE A 376 -7.47 8.13 21.09
N TRP A 377 -8.42 8.62 20.30
CA TRP A 377 -8.64 8.17 18.93
C TRP A 377 -7.60 8.67 17.91
N SER A 378 -6.86 9.75 18.21
CA SER A 378 -5.71 10.15 17.40
C SER A 378 -4.52 9.18 17.54
N ALA A 379 -4.53 8.30 18.53
CA ALA A 379 -3.38 7.50 18.94
C ALA A 379 -2.16 8.38 19.35
N LEU A 380 -2.39 9.59 19.86
CA LEU A 380 -1.32 10.51 20.30
C LEU A 380 -0.47 9.90 21.42
N GLN A 381 -1.05 9.06 22.27
CA GLN A 381 -0.37 8.38 23.37
C GLN A 381 0.82 7.49 22.92
N GLU A 382 0.85 7.06 21.68
CA GLU A 382 2.02 6.39 21.11
C GLU A 382 3.26 7.29 21.14
N THR A 383 3.08 8.60 21.02
CA THR A 383 4.16 9.61 20.96
C THR A 383 4.70 9.99 22.35
N ARG A 384 4.11 9.45 23.42
CA ARG A 384 4.66 9.59 24.80
C ARG A 384 6.08 9.02 24.89
N LYS A 385 6.47 8.14 23.94
CA LYS A 385 7.81 7.58 23.77
C LYS A 385 8.32 7.80 22.35
N ALA A 386 9.63 7.74 22.18
CA ALA A 386 10.22 7.66 20.84
C ALA A 386 9.74 6.40 20.11
N CYS A 387 9.69 6.43 18.79
CA CYS A 387 9.35 5.25 17.99
C CYS A 387 10.53 4.27 18.00
N THR A 388 10.42 3.24 18.81
CA THR A 388 11.45 2.20 18.93
C THR A 388 11.05 0.90 18.25
N GLN A 389 9.83 0.82 17.74
CA GLN A 389 9.30 -0.38 17.09
C GLN A 389 9.02 -0.10 15.62
N GLU A 390 9.73 -0.81 14.79
CA GLU A 390 9.43 -0.88 13.37
C GLU A 390 8.10 -1.60 13.15
N ARG A 391 7.23 -0.99 12.34
CA ARG A 391 5.88 -1.49 12.06
C ARG A 391 5.60 -1.41 10.57
N ASP A 392 4.92 -2.43 10.05
CA ASP A 392 4.58 -2.51 8.63
C ASP A 392 3.65 -1.37 8.16
N GLU A 393 2.74 -0.93 9.02
CA GLU A 393 1.71 0.06 8.69
C GLU A 393 2.09 1.50 9.10
N LEU A 394 3.39 1.80 9.15
CA LEU A 394 3.88 3.13 9.55
C LEU A 394 3.42 4.22 8.56
N LEU A 395 3.36 3.89 7.26
CA LEU A 395 2.88 4.81 6.23
C LEU A 395 1.43 5.26 6.48
N ASP A 396 0.55 4.32 6.82
CA ASP A 396 -0.84 4.65 7.17
C ASP A 396 -0.92 5.59 8.38
N SER A 397 -0.06 5.36 9.39
CA SER A 397 0.01 6.23 10.57
C SER A 397 0.48 7.65 10.22
N TRP A 398 1.51 7.79 9.39
CA TRP A 398 1.96 9.10 8.92
C TRP A 398 0.90 9.79 8.06
N HIS A 399 0.29 9.06 7.12
CA HIS A 399 -0.70 9.64 6.21
C HIS A 399 -1.98 10.05 6.91
N THR A 400 -2.53 9.20 7.79
CA THR A 400 -3.90 9.38 8.29
C THR A 400 -3.99 9.97 9.69
N LEU A 401 -2.96 9.78 10.52
CA LEU A 401 -3.01 10.15 11.93
C LEU A 401 -2.01 11.26 12.33
N LEU A 402 -1.09 11.68 11.47
CA LEU A 402 -0.12 12.73 11.85
C LEU A 402 -0.83 14.06 12.14
N MET A 403 -1.73 14.50 11.27
CA MET A 403 -2.52 15.72 11.49
C MET A 403 -3.52 15.56 12.65
N PRO A 404 -4.30 14.45 12.79
CA PRO A 404 -5.06 14.17 13.99
C PRO A 404 -4.26 14.22 15.29
N LYS A 405 -3.05 13.66 15.33
CA LYS A 405 -2.14 13.75 16.49
C LYS A 405 -1.73 15.19 16.78
N THR A 406 -1.39 15.95 15.74
CA THR A 406 -1.01 17.37 15.87
C THR A 406 -2.15 18.18 16.47
N ILE A 407 -3.37 18.03 15.92
CA ILE A 407 -4.54 18.76 16.42
C ILE A 407 -4.89 18.31 17.83
N ALA A 408 -4.90 17.02 18.12
CA ALA A 408 -5.18 16.50 19.44
C ALA A 408 -4.18 17.01 20.50
N ALA A 409 -2.90 17.12 20.14
CA ALA A 409 -1.88 17.73 21.00
C ALA A 409 -2.23 19.17 21.33
N LEU A 410 -2.64 19.96 20.32
CA LEU A 410 -2.97 21.39 20.47
C LEU A 410 -4.35 21.65 21.09
N MET A 411 -5.26 20.69 21.09
CA MET A 411 -6.59 20.79 21.72
C MET A 411 -6.55 20.75 23.25
N GLN A 412 -5.43 20.35 23.86
CA GLN A 412 -5.32 20.33 25.33
C GLN A 412 -5.44 21.74 25.88
N THR A 413 -6.09 21.90 27.05
CA THR A 413 -6.34 23.22 27.66
C THR A 413 -5.09 23.84 28.28
N ASP A 414 -4.16 23.01 28.81
CA ASP A 414 -2.90 23.47 29.42
C ASP A 414 -1.81 23.66 28.34
N GLU A 415 -1.26 24.86 28.19
CA GLU A 415 -0.20 25.16 27.23
C GLU A 415 1.07 24.31 27.42
N ARG A 416 1.35 23.89 28.66
CA ARG A 416 2.49 23.03 29.00
C ARG A 416 2.29 21.61 28.43
N GLU A 417 1.06 21.11 28.53
CA GLU A 417 0.67 19.83 27.94
C GLU A 417 0.71 19.88 26.42
N ARG A 418 0.23 20.98 25.79
CA ARG A 418 0.33 21.18 24.35
C ARG A 418 1.79 21.12 23.87
N SER A 419 2.67 21.90 24.56
CA SER A 419 4.08 21.91 24.23
C SER A 419 4.75 20.54 24.42
N ARG A 420 4.50 19.85 25.56
CA ARG A 420 5.03 18.51 25.81
C ARG A 420 4.56 17.51 24.77
N ALA A 421 3.30 17.54 24.40
CA ALA A 421 2.72 16.61 23.42
C ALA A 421 3.29 16.84 22.02
N LEU A 422 3.48 18.10 21.59
CA LEU A 422 4.15 18.42 20.33
C LEU A 422 5.61 17.99 20.33
N LYS A 423 6.37 18.25 21.42
CA LYS A 423 7.76 17.73 21.55
C LYS A 423 7.81 16.22 21.45
N GLY A 424 6.85 15.53 22.09
CA GLY A 424 6.69 14.08 21.99
C GLY A 424 6.40 13.61 20.57
N LEU A 425 5.49 14.29 19.88
CA LEU A 425 5.13 13.98 18.49
C LEU A 425 6.31 14.20 17.54
N THR A 426 7.03 15.31 17.67
CA THR A 426 8.24 15.61 16.87
C THR A 426 9.30 14.54 17.07
N ARG A 427 9.57 14.15 18.31
CA ARG A 427 10.53 13.11 18.65
C ARG A 427 10.09 11.77 18.07
N TRP A 428 8.82 11.40 18.20
CA TRP A 428 8.25 10.19 17.62
C TRP A 428 8.38 10.19 16.10
N LEU A 429 8.02 11.28 15.44
CA LEU A 429 8.14 11.43 13.98
C LEU A 429 9.61 11.31 13.56
N SER A 430 10.51 12.06 14.20
CA SER A 430 11.95 12.01 13.88
C SER A 430 12.54 10.62 14.05
N SER A 431 12.20 9.93 15.14
CA SER A 431 12.68 8.56 15.37
C SER A 431 12.03 7.51 14.46
N SER A 432 10.86 7.79 13.89
CA SER A 432 10.17 6.92 12.94
C SER A 432 10.67 7.11 11.49
N LEU A 433 11.24 8.27 11.18
CA LEU A 433 11.81 8.61 9.87
C LEU A 433 13.28 8.14 9.81
N HIS A 434 13.47 6.86 9.57
CA HIS A 434 14.76 6.21 9.33
C HIS A 434 14.63 5.20 8.19
N TYR A 435 15.76 4.73 7.66
CA TYR A 435 15.74 3.67 6.65
C TYR A 435 15.31 2.34 7.27
N THR A 436 14.11 1.88 6.93
CA THR A 436 13.53 0.67 7.50
C THR A 436 14.14 -0.60 6.90
N PRO A 437 14.44 -1.62 7.72
CA PRO A 437 15.02 -2.86 7.24
C PRO A 437 14.00 -3.73 6.49
N GLY A 438 14.49 -4.72 5.80
CA GLY A 438 13.71 -5.78 5.17
C GLY A 438 12.60 -5.26 4.26
N THR A 439 11.41 -5.87 4.38
CA THR A 439 10.25 -5.53 3.55
C THR A 439 9.09 -4.91 4.34
N ILE A 440 9.30 -4.50 5.60
CA ILE A 440 8.31 -3.74 6.37
C ILE A 440 8.08 -2.36 5.75
N GLY A 441 6.95 -1.73 6.09
CA GLY A 441 6.62 -0.38 5.65
C GLY A 441 7.62 0.67 6.12
N GLY A 442 7.78 1.74 5.36
CA GLY A 442 8.70 2.84 5.61
C GLY A 442 9.58 3.19 4.41
N ILE A 443 10.55 4.07 4.61
CA ILE A 443 11.49 4.51 3.57
C ILE A 443 12.71 3.57 3.56
N LYS A 444 13.09 3.10 2.37
CA LYS A 444 14.29 2.26 2.16
C LYS A 444 15.50 3.12 1.85
N ILE A 445 16.68 2.51 1.96
CA ILE A 445 17.96 3.22 1.76
C ILE A 445 18.11 3.77 0.33
N ASP A 446 17.41 3.20 -0.65
CA ASP A 446 17.36 3.71 -2.03
C ASP A 446 16.28 4.77 -2.25
N GLY A 447 15.58 5.21 -1.18
CA GLY A 447 14.52 6.20 -1.21
C GLY A 447 13.14 5.65 -1.58
N THR A 448 13.01 4.36 -1.95
CA THR A 448 11.70 3.76 -2.19
C THR A 448 10.90 3.66 -0.90
N THR A 449 9.60 3.84 -1.00
CA THR A 449 8.70 3.69 0.15
C THR A 449 7.91 2.42 0.05
N PHE A 450 7.92 1.65 1.13
CA PHE A 450 7.27 0.34 1.22
C PHE A 450 5.96 0.39 1.98
N HIS A 451 4.96 -0.26 1.38
CA HIS A 451 3.71 -0.66 2.05
C HIS A 451 3.28 -2.02 1.51
N HIS A 452 2.58 -2.82 2.29
CA HIS A 452 2.19 -4.19 1.91
C HIS A 452 3.37 -5.08 1.44
N GLY A 453 4.55 -4.90 2.05
CA GLY A 453 5.73 -5.71 1.74
C GLY A 453 6.38 -5.44 0.38
N GLY A 454 6.12 -4.29 -0.24
CA GLY A 454 6.69 -3.90 -1.52
C GLY A 454 6.75 -2.40 -1.75
N PHE A 455 7.48 -2.00 -2.78
CA PHE A 455 7.56 -0.61 -3.23
C PHE A 455 6.20 -0.13 -3.76
N TYR A 456 5.68 0.98 -3.17
CA TYR A 456 4.31 1.37 -3.42
C TYR A 456 4.13 2.91 -3.55
N PRO A 457 4.35 3.48 -4.75
CA PRO A 457 4.21 4.92 -4.99
C PRO A 457 2.87 5.53 -4.59
N ALA A 458 1.76 4.80 -4.78
CA ALA A 458 0.42 5.30 -4.45
C ALA A 458 0.20 5.56 -2.95
N TYR A 459 0.94 4.88 -2.06
CA TYR A 459 0.95 5.19 -0.64
C TYR A 459 1.96 6.28 -0.28
N THR A 460 3.02 6.43 -1.09
CA THR A 460 4.05 7.46 -0.88
C THR A 460 3.45 8.85 -0.95
N THR A 461 2.55 9.12 -1.90
CA THR A 461 1.94 10.43 -2.11
C THR A 461 1.32 10.94 -0.82
N GLY A 462 0.21 10.54 -0.35
CA GLY A 462 -0.40 11.07 0.86
C GLY A 462 0.51 11.15 2.11
N VAL A 463 1.55 10.28 2.20
CA VAL A 463 2.56 10.32 3.27
C VAL A 463 3.42 11.57 3.15
N LEU A 464 3.97 11.85 1.98
CA LEU A 464 4.83 13.01 1.76
C LEU A 464 4.06 14.32 1.99
N ALA A 465 2.81 14.39 1.51
CA ALA A 465 1.91 15.52 1.76
C ALA A 465 1.66 15.74 3.26
N SER A 466 1.37 14.68 4.01
CA SER A 466 1.09 14.78 5.45
C SER A 466 2.31 15.23 6.25
N ILE A 467 3.49 14.65 6.00
CA ILE A 467 4.72 15.01 6.70
C ILE A 467 5.19 16.42 6.26
N GLY A 468 5.08 16.75 4.97
CA GLY A 468 5.38 18.09 4.46
C GLY A 468 4.54 19.16 5.13
N THR A 469 3.25 18.92 5.29
CA THR A 469 2.36 19.83 6.04
C THR A 469 2.80 19.98 7.49
N TYR A 470 3.15 18.90 8.20
CA TYR A 470 3.68 18.98 9.56
C TYR A 470 4.96 19.84 9.63
N ILE A 471 5.88 19.65 8.68
CA ILE A 471 7.11 20.47 8.58
C ILE A 471 6.74 21.94 8.37
N SER A 472 5.78 22.27 7.50
CA SER A 472 5.36 23.66 7.27
C SER A 472 4.80 24.33 8.54
N LEU A 473 4.14 23.55 9.40
CA LEU A 473 3.63 24.06 10.68
C LEU A 473 4.76 24.33 11.67
N THR A 474 5.80 23.47 11.70
CA THR A 474 6.81 23.44 12.76
C THR A 474 8.15 24.06 12.38
N ASN A 475 8.35 24.39 11.10
CA ASN A 475 9.60 24.98 10.61
C ASN A 475 10.05 26.20 11.41
N GLY A 476 11.33 26.22 11.81
CA GLY A 476 11.95 27.28 12.60
C GLY A 476 11.46 27.34 14.06
N THR A 477 10.87 26.27 14.58
CA THR A 477 10.50 26.13 15.98
C THR A 477 11.18 24.91 16.62
N GLN A 478 11.13 24.79 17.95
CA GLN A 478 11.62 23.61 18.66
C GLN A 478 10.86 22.31 18.34
N TYR A 479 9.75 22.39 17.60
CA TYR A 479 8.91 21.27 17.18
C TYR A 479 9.24 20.77 15.77
N GLU A 480 10.33 21.24 15.18
CA GLU A 480 10.79 20.80 13.88
C GLU A 480 11.43 19.41 13.96
N PRO A 481 11.15 18.48 13.01
CA PRO A 481 11.84 17.20 12.93
C PRO A 481 13.35 17.36 12.75
N THR A 482 14.14 16.41 13.25
CA THR A 482 15.61 16.48 13.17
C THR A 482 16.11 16.51 11.73
N LYS A 483 17.32 17.04 11.53
CA LYS A 483 17.96 17.14 10.21
C LYS A 483 18.11 15.74 9.58
N GLU A 484 18.49 14.75 10.34
CA GLU A 484 18.66 13.35 9.89
C GLU A 484 17.33 12.78 9.40
N ALA A 485 16.24 12.99 10.12
CA ALA A 485 14.90 12.56 9.71
C ALA A 485 14.47 13.24 8.40
N ARG A 486 14.75 14.55 8.26
CA ARG A 486 14.46 15.30 7.03
C ARG A 486 15.33 14.85 5.84
N GLN A 487 16.59 14.41 6.08
CA GLN A 487 17.44 13.82 5.04
C GLN A 487 16.89 12.49 4.54
N VAL A 488 16.44 11.62 5.45
CA VAL A 488 15.75 10.37 5.06
C VAL A 488 14.49 10.66 4.25
N LEU A 489 13.70 11.64 4.68
CA LEU A 489 12.51 12.09 3.94
C LEU A 489 12.88 12.63 2.56
N LYS A 490 13.92 13.46 2.44
CA LYS A 490 14.43 13.98 1.16
C LYS A 490 14.73 12.85 0.18
N SER A 491 15.30 11.73 0.63
CA SER A 491 15.59 10.60 -0.27
C SER A 491 14.33 10.05 -0.96
N ALA A 492 13.19 10.02 -0.24
CA ALA A 492 11.91 9.60 -0.82
C ALA A 492 11.35 10.63 -1.83
N PHE A 493 11.52 11.94 -1.57
CA PHE A 493 11.16 12.99 -2.54
C PHE A 493 11.99 12.90 -3.83
N ILE A 494 13.30 12.68 -3.70
CA ILE A 494 14.20 12.51 -4.85
C ILE A 494 13.85 11.23 -5.62
N ALA A 495 13.58 10.12 -4.93
CA ALA A 495 13.14 8.89 -5.58
C ALA A 495 11.82 9.13 -6.37
N MET A 496 10.82 9.77 -5.74
CA MET A 496 9.54 10.08 -6.38
C MET A 496 9.73 10.98 -7.61
N ARG A 497 10.55 12.02 -7.51
CA ARG A 497 10.94 12.88 -8.64
C ARG A 497 11.49 12.08 -9.81
N ASN A 498 12.32 11.06 -9.52
CA ASN A 498 13.00 10.28 -10.54
C ASN A 498 12.09 9.26 -11.21
N TYR A 499 11.20 8.55 -10.46
CA TYR A 499 10.33 7.52 -11.03
C TYR A 499 8.98 8.06 -11.55
N CYS A 500 8.71 9.36 -11.42
CA CYS A 500 7.55 10.01 -12.04
C CYS A 500 7.96 10.76 -13.31
N ASN A 501 7.23 10.56 -14.41
CA ASN A 501 7.36 11.43 -15.57
C ASN A 501 6.50 12.67 -15.37
N LYS A 502 7.07 13.68 -14.72
CA LYS A 502 6.46 14.83 -14.09
C LYS A 502 5.61 14.42 -12.87
N TYR A 503 4.40 13.89 -13.04
CA TYR A 503 3.49 13.57 -11.93
C TYR A 503 3.18 12.07 -11.80
N GLU A 504 3.28 11.31 -12.89
CA GLU A 504 2.82 9.93 -12.97
C GLU A 504 3.96 8.92 -13.06
N TRP A 505 3.83 7.79 -12.39
CA TRP A 505 4.73 6.65 -12.48
C TRP A 505 4.25 5.60 -13.47
N GLY A 506 5.12 4.67 -13.83
CA GLY A 506 4.81 3.57 -14.74
C GLY A 506 3.84 2.54 -14.16
N ILE A 507 3.12 1.84 -15.05
CA ILE A 507 2.17 0.76 -14.73
C ILE A 507 2.82 -0.31 -13.85
N GLY A 508 4.07 -0.71 -14.15
CA GLY A 508 4.82 -1.70 -13.36
C GLY A 508 5.06 -1.32 -11.90
N LEU A 509 5.00 -0.03 -11.53
CA LEU A 509 5.16 0.48 -10.18
C LEU A 509 3.82 0.75 -9.47
N SER A 510 2.69 0.56 -10.14
CA SER A 510 1.37 1.03 -9.68
C SER A 510 0.74 0.16 -8.60
N GLY A 511 1.35 -0.96 -8.21
CA GLY A 511 0.74 -1.91 -7.28
C GLY A 511 -0.57 -2.45 -7.84
N ARG A 512 -1.71 -2.09 -7.23
CA ARG A 512 -3.05 -2.53 -7.67
C ARG A 512 -3.84 -1.51 -8.49
N HIS A 513 -3.21 -0.41 -8.91
CA HIS A 513 -3.90 0.65 -9.65
C HIS A 513 -3.14 1.03 -10.93
N PRO A 514 -3.05 0.13 -11.91
CA PRO A 514 -2.13 0.25 -13.07
C PRO A 514 -2.32 1.52 -13.90
N PHE A 515 -3.55 2.01 -14.04
CA PHE A 515 -3.86 3.19 -14.85
C PHE A 515 -4.17 4.45 -14.04
N SER A 516 -3.97 4.42 -12.71
CA SER A 516 -4.23 5.57 -11.84
C SER A 516 -3.05 5.88 -10.92
N GLY A 517 -3.17 7.01 -10.22
CA GLY A 517 -2.15 7.48 -9.29
C GLY A 517 -1.18 8.48 -9.91
N SER A 518 -0.99 9.57 -9.18
CA SER A 518 -0.08 10.66 -9.54
C SER A 518 0.26 11.49 -8.29
N MET A 519 1.32 12.25 -8.33
CA MET A 519 1.54 13.33 -7.37
C MET A 519 0.38 14.34 -7.43
N LYS A 520 -0.07 14.79 -6.27
CA LYS A 520 -1.10 15.81 -6.09
C LYS A 520 -0.46 17.15 -5.73
N ASP A 521 -1.25 18.22 -5.73
CA ASP A 521 -0.77 19.56 -5.39
C ASP A 521 -0.13 19.63 -3.99
N ASP A 522 -0.70 18.90 -3.01
CA ASP A 522 -0.16 18.81 -1.65
C ASP A 522 1.20 18.09 -1.60
N ASP A 523 1.38 17.05 -2.42
CA ASP A 523 2.68 16.37 -2.55
C ASP A 523 3.72 17.32 -3.13
N ILE A 524 3.32 18.09 -4.16
CA ILE A 524 4.18 19.07 -4.82
C ILE A 524 4.54 20.21 -3.85
N ALA A 525 3.56 20.76 -3.12
CA ALA A 525 3.78 21.81 -2.13
C ALA A 525 4.79 21.36 -1.05
N SER A 526 4.79 20.08 -0.72
CA SER A 526 5.69 19.50 0.29
C SER A 526 7.17 19.57 -0.11
N PHE A 527 7.50 19.64 -1.41
CA PHE A 527 8.87 19.93 -1.85
C PHE A 527 9.32 21.31 -1.36
N ALA A 528 8.44 22.31 -1.47
CA ALA A 528 8.73 23.66 -0.97
C ALA A 528 8.85 23.70 0.56
N TYR A 529 7.96 23.01 1.26
CA TYR A 529 7.97 22.98 2.72
C TYR A 529 9.24 22.34 3.26
N LEU A 530 9.67 21.22 2.67
CA LEU A 530 10.92 20.56 3.07
C LEU A 530 12.13 21.41 2.65
N ALA A 531 12.09 22.10 1.51
CA ALA A 531 13.16 23.01 1.09
C ALA A 531 13.36 24.13 2.12
N LEU A 532 12.28 24.78 2.55
CA LEU A 532 12.31 25.89 3.51
C LEU A 532 12.72 25.46 4.93
N ALA A 533 12.69 24.19 5.26
CA ALA A 533 13.16 23.66 6.53
C ALA A 533 14.70 23.61 6.66
N GLY A 534 15.43 24.24 5.75
CA GLY A 534 16.87 24.41 5.77
C GLY A 534 17.62 23.51 4.79
N ASP A 535 18.88 23.79 4.60
CA ASP A 535 19.76 23.05 3.72
C ASP A 535 20.03 21.63 4.21
N LEU A 536 19.58 20.65 3.47
CA LEU A 536 19.80 19.22 3.72
C LEU A 536 21.04 18.70 2.96
N SER A 537 21.62 19.49 2.05
CA SER A 537 22.86 19.16 1.32
C SER A 537 24.12 19.33 2.18
N GLY A 538 24.06 20.15 3.23
CA GLY A 538 25.21 20.45 4.11
C GLY A 538 26.10 21.57 3.59
N GLN A 539 25.68 22.34 2.62
CA GLN A 539 26.41 23.48 2.06
C GLN A 539 26.28 24.76 2.93
N GLY A 540 25.37 24.74 3.91
CA GLY A 540 25.15 25.83 4.85
C GLY A 540 24.21 26.93 4.36
N ASP A 541 23.43 26.64 3.32
CA ASP A 541 22.45 27.56 2.78
C ASP A 541 21.20 27.68 3.69
N ALA A 542 20.42 28.75 3.51
CA ALA A 542 19.21 29.01 4.29
C ALA A 542 18.06 28.01 3.95
N PHE A 543 18.10 27.39 2.78
CA PHE A 543 17.11 26.46 2.30
C PHE A 543 17.72 25.45 1.28
N ASP A 544 17.03 24.36 1.01
CA ASP A 544 17.52 23.32 0.08
C ASP A 544 17.24 23.73 -1.38
N HIS A 545 18.29 24.08 -2.12
CA HIS A 545 18.21 24.56 -3.51
C HIS A 545 17.67 23.51 -4.48
N GLN A 546 17.98 22.22 -4.27
CA GLN A 546 17.51 21.15 -5.15
C GLN A 546 16.01 20.98 -5.05
N LEU A 547 15.48 20.85 -3.82
CA LEU A 547 14.04 20.72 -3.60
C LEU A 547 13.28 21.97 -4.06
N ALA A 548 13.84 23.16 -3.85
CA ALA A 548 13.26 24.41 -4.33
C ALA A 548 13.17 24.45 -5.87
N ALA A 549 14.24 24.03 -6.56
CA ALA A 549 14.25 23.97 -8.02
C ALA A 549 13.28 22.90 -8.56
N ASP A 550 13.17 21.76 -7.89
CA ASP A 550 12.19 20.70 -8.23
C ASP A 550 10.75 21.18 -8.01
N TYR A 551 10.48 21.88 -6.91
CA TYR A 551 9.18 22.53 -6.69
C TYR A 551 8.82 23.47 -7.84
N LEU A 552 9.74 24.36 -8.24
CA LEU A 552 9.51 25.30 -9.34
C LEU A 552 9.24 24.62 -10.69
N ARG A 553 9.77 23.42 -10.90
CA ARG A 553 9.48 22.60 -12.09
C ARG A 553 8.07 21.97 -12.03
N LEU A 554 7.70 21.48 -10.85
CA LEU A 554 6.47 20.69 -10.68
C LEU A 554 5.23 21.57 -10.48
N PHE A 555 5.37 22.69 -9.77
CA PHE A 555 4.25 23.55 -9.38
C PHE A 555 3.93 24.58 -10.47
N THR A 556 2.75 24.48 -11.05
CA THR A 556 2.30 25.35 -12.14
C THR A 556 1.48 26.56 -11.66
N GLY A 557 0.96 26.53 -10.41
CA GLY A 557 0.19 27.62 -9.81
C GLY A 557 1.03 28.82 -9.35
N GLU A 558 0.40 29.74 -8.62
CA GLU A 558 1.09 30.83 -7.93
C GLU A 558 1.05 30.60 -6.42
N SER A 559 2.16 30.85 -5.73
CA SER A 559 2.29 30.72 -4.27
C SER A 559 3.41 31.65 -3.75
N LYS A 560 3.37 31.95 -2.46
CA LYS A 560 4.42 32.71 -1.77
C LYS A 560 5.79 32.01 -1.80
N GLU A 561 5.79 30.67 -1.76
CA GLU A 561 7.02 29.88 -1.84
C GLU A 561 7.65 29.99 -3.23
N LYS A 562 6.83 29.96 -4.29
CA LYS A 562 7.29 30.15 -5.67
C LYS A 562 7.89 31.54 -5.87
N GLU A 563 7.23 32.59 -5.39
CA GLU A 563 7.72 33.98 -5.43
C GLU A 563 9.02 34.09 -4.64
N PHE A 564 9.07 33.52 -3.42
CA PHE A 564 10.28 33.52 -2.60
C PHE A 564 11.45 32.86 -3.33
N PHE A 565 11.33 31.64 -3.81
CA PHE A 565 12.45 30.96 -4.47
C PHE A 565 12.91 31.69 -5.74
N LYS A 566 11.99 32.25 -6.54
CA LYS A 566 12.35 33.08 -7.69
C LYS A 566 13.12 34.36 -7.27
N SER A 567 12.71 34.99 -6.16
CA SER A 567 13.41 36.19 -5.63
C SER A 567 14.83 35.85 -5.14
N GLN A 568 15.07 34.61 -4.73
CA GLN A 568 16.39 34.07 -4.37
C GLN A 568 17.21 33.62 -5.59
N GLY A 569 16.72 33.86 -6.83
CA GLY A 569 17.41 33.47 -8.06
C GLY A 569 17.35 32.00 -8.44
N ILE A 570 16.53 31.20 -7.75
CA ILE A 570 16.36 29.76 -8.06
C ILE A 570 15.60 29.64 -9.38
N LYS A 571 16.12 28.79 -10.26
CA LYS A 571 15.48 28.39 -11.52
C LYS A 571 14.80 27.05 -11.37
N ALA A 572 13.72 26.85 -12.13
CA ALA A 572 13.09 25.53 -12.22
C ALA A 572 14.10 24.47 -12.67
N ALA A 573 14.13 23.34 -12.01
CA ALA A 573 14.96 22.21 -12.40
C ALA A 573 14.58 21.71 -13.80
N LYS A 574 15.54 21.13 -14.52
CA LYS A 574 15.23 20.32 -15.70
C LYS A 574 14.59 18.98 -15.27
N ALA A 575 13.97 18.27 -16.21
CA ALA A 575 13.57 16.89 -15.99
C ALA A 575 14.81 16.07 -15.56
N PRO A 576 14.68 15.12 -14.62
CA PRO A 576 15.80 14.25 -14.26
C PRO A 576 16.29 13.47 -15.46
N GLU A 577 17.60 13.36 -15.61
CA GLU A 577 18.25 12.56 -16.65
C GLU A 577 19.20 11.54 -16.03
N GLY A 578 19.29 10.36 -16.58
CA GLY A 578 20.17 9.31 -16.13
C GLY A 578 19.50 7.94 -16.05
N PHE A 579 20.17 7.04 -15.36
CA PHE A 579 19.66 5.71 -15.03
C PHE A 579 19.66 5.54 -13.51
N PHE A 580 18.47 5.40 -12.92
CA PHE A 580 18.26 5.32 -11.49
C PHE A 580 17.91 3.89 -11.08
N VAL A 581 18.61 3.37 -10.09
CA VAL A 581 18.49 2.00 -9.58
C VAL A 581 17.60 1.98 -8.35
N TYR A 582 16.54 1.15 -8.36
CA TYR A 582 15.60 0.95 -7.27
C TYR A 582 15.39 -0.55 -7.01
N ASN A 583 16.44 -1.22 -6.52
CA ASN A 583 16.43 -2.68 -6.38
C ASN A 583 15.54 -3.19 -5.23
N TYR A 584 15.18 -2.35 -4.27
CA TYR A 584 14.07 -2.66 -3.37
C TYR A 584 12.73 -2.76 -4.12
N GLY A 585 12.60 -2.16 -5.29
CA GLY A 585 11.47 -2.32 -6.20
C GLY A 585 11.71 -3.33 -7.34
N ALA A 586 12.87 -3.97 -7.42
CA ALA A 586 13.33 -4.70 -8.60
C ALA A 586 13.11 -3.87 -9.88
N ALA A 587 13.55 -2.62 -9.87
CA ALA A 587 13.23 -1.63 -10.88
C ALA A 587 14.44 -0.78 -11.29
N GLY A 588 14.44 -0.38 -12.57
CA GLY A 588 15.32 0.64 -13.14
C GLY A 588 14.49 1.75 -13.77
N ILE A 589 14.94 2.99 -13.66
CA ILE A 589 14.31 4.14 -14.28
C ILE A 589 15.33 4.81 -15.21
N PHE A 590 15.06 4.81 -16.49
CA PHE A 590 15.94 5.38 -17.51
C PHE A 590 15.32 6.64 -18.10
N ARG A 591 16.04 7.77 -18.10
CA ARG A 591 15.50 9.08 -18.48
C ARG A 591 16.47 9.90 -19.30
N ARG A 592 15.93 10.55 -20.33
CA ARG A 592 16.58 11.63 -21.08
C ARG A 592 15.51 12.63 -21.52
N ASN A 593 15.88 13.87 -21.66
CA ASN A 593 14.95 14.91 -22.11
C ASN A 593 13.61 14.86 -21.33
N ASN A 594 12.50 14.65 -22.04
CA ASN A 594 11.15 14.59 -21.47
C ASN A 594 10.57 13.16 -21.38
N TRP A 595 11.31 12.13 -21.82
CA TRP A 595 10.84 10.75 -21.73
C TRP A 595 11.42 10.02 -20.53
N MET A 596 10.66 9.04 -20.10
CA MET A 596 11.02 8.14 -19.02
C MET A 596 10.69 6.70 -19.42
N VAL A 597 11.60 5.78 -19.13
CA VAL A 597 11.36 4.34 -19.21
C VAL A 597 11.29 3.76 -17.80
N THR A 598 10.24 3.01 -17.53
CA THR A 598 10.13 2.18 -16.33
C THR A 598 10.46 0.74 -16.69
N LEU A 599 11.51 0.20 -16.07
CA LEU A 599 11.94 -1.19 -16.16
C LEU A 599 11.54 -1.90 -14.88
N LYS A 600 10.77 -3.01 -14.96
CA LYS A 600 10.22 -3.65 -13.77
C LYS A 600 10.27 -5.17 -13.85
N GLY A 601 10.86 -5.75 -12.82
CA GLY A 601 10.88 -7.19 -12.56
C GLY A 601 10.29 -7.53 -11.18
N TYR A 602 10.49 -8.76 -10.74
CA TYR A 602 10.17 -9.24 -9.42
C TYR A 602 11.08 -10.42 -9.05
N ASN A 603 11.20 -10.69 -7.76
CA ASN A 603 12.10 -11.73 -7.25
C ASN A 603 11.55 -12.39 -5.98
N THR A 604 12.36 -13.11 -5.23
CA THR A 604 11.96 -13.78 -3.99
C THR A 604 11.58 -12.81 -2.88
N ASP A 605 12.06 -11.58 -2.90
CA ASP A 605 11.84 -10.57 -1.87
C ASP A 605 10.78 -9.56 -2.26
N VAL A 606 10.70 -9.23 -3.56
CA VAL A 606 9.83 -8.20 -4.13
C VAL A 606 8.74 -8.83 -4.99
N TRP A 607 7.48 -8.62 -4.64
CA TRP A 607 6.36 -9.10 -5.45
C TRP A 607 6.21 -8.33 -6.77
N GLY A 608 5.63 -8.99 -7.78
CA GLY A 608 5.49 -8.44 -9.13
C GLY A 608 4.35 -7.43 -9.25
N ALA A 609 3.19 -7.80 -8.75
CA ALA A 609 1.98 -6.96 -8.75
C ALA A 609 1.15 -7.28 -7.51
N GLU A 610 0.38 -6.32 -7.04
CA GLU A 610 -0.69 -6.57 -6.09
C GLU A 610 -2.00 -6.75 -6.85
N ILE A 611 -2.55 -7.96 -6.79
CA ILE A 611 -3.87 -8.29 -7.32
C ILE A 611 -4.81 -8.38 -6.12
N TYR A 612 -5.74 -7.44 -6.01
CA TYR A 612 -6.66 -7.36 -4.89
C TYR A 612 -8.00 -8.05 -5.21
N ALA A 613 -8.86 -8.23 -4.20
CA ALA A 613 -10.15 -8.91 -4.39
C ALA A 613 -11.03 -8.25 -5.45
N LYS A 614 -10.93 -6.92 -5.59
CA LYS A 614 -11.73 -6.11 -6.53
C LYS A 614 -10.91 -5.16 -7.39
N ASP A 615 -9.59 -5.20 -7.32
CA ASP A 615 -8.69 -4.29 -8.04
C ASP A 615 -7.59 -5.09 -8.74
N ASN A 616 -7.13 -4.61 -9.90
CA ASN A 616 -6.02 -5.14 -10.67
C ASN A 616 -6.13 -6.63 -11.01
N ARG A 617 -7.34 -7.10 -11.30
CA ARG A 617 -7.59 -8.53 -11.46
C ARG A 617 -6.77 -9.19 -12.58
N TYR A 618 -6.41 -8.41 -13.60
CA TYR A 618 -5.68 -8.86 -14.78
C TYR A 618 -4.20 -8.46 -14.79
N GLY A 619 -3.71 -7.77 -13.74
CA GLY A 619 -2.35 -7.22 -13.69
C GLY A 619 -1.22 -8.22 -13.44
N ARG A 620 -1.43 -9.50 -13.71
CA ARG A 620 -0.49 -10.60 -13.48
C ARG A 620 0.91 -10.33 -14.07
N TYR A 621 0.96 -9.74 -15.25
CA TYR A 621 2.19 -9.58 -16.02
C TYR A 621 2.90 -8.22 -15.84
N GLN A 622 2.45 -7.36 -14.93
CA GLN A 622 3.02 -6.02 -14.72
C GLN A 622 4.55 -5.98 -14.53
N SER A 623 5.14 -7.07 -14.04
CA SER A 623 6.55 -7.17 -13.69
C SER A 623 7.31 -8.30 -14.39
N TYR A 624 6.80 -8.81 -15.50
CA TYR A 624 7.47 -9.88 -16.26
C TYR A 624 8.57 -9.32 -17.19
N GLY A 625 9.45 -8.48 -16.61
CA GLY A 625 10.46 -7.75 -17.35
C GLY A 625 9.84 -6.67 -18.25
N SER A 626 8.90 -5.90 -17.71
CA SER A 626 8.24 -4.82 -18.45
C SER A 626 9.20 -3.66 -18.74
N VAL A 627 8.99 -3.04 -19.91
CA VAL A 627 9.77 -1.90 -20.43
C VAL A 627 8.77 -0.88 -20.96
N GLN A 628 8.31 0.00 -20.08
CA GLN A 628 7.31 0.98 -20.43
C GLN A 628 7.94 2.34 -20.72
N ILE A 629 7.76 2.84 -21.95
CA ILE A 629 8.25 4.15 -22.39
C ILE A 629 7.13 5.18 -22.23
N MET A 630 7.31 6.14 -21.35
CA MET A 630 6.47 7.32 -21.23
C MET A 630 7.14 8.49 -21.98
N GLY A 631 6.79 8.65 -23.23
CA GLY A 631 7.37 9.67 -24.11
C GLY A 631 6.77 11.07 -23.91
N GLN A 632 5.70 11.17 -23.12
CA GLN A 632 4.97 12.38 -22.76
C GLN A 632 4.77 12.44 -21.24
N GLU A 633 4.25 13.58 -20.73
CA GLU A 633 4.15 13.85 -19.29
C GLU A 633 3.21 12.90 -18.51
N SER A 634 2.25 12.25 -19.17
CA SER A 634 1.31 11.32 -18.54
C SER A 634 1.24 9.98 -19.25
N ARG A 635 0.71 8.96 -18.57
CA ARG A 635 0.42 7.63 -19.15
C ARG A 635 -0.50 7.78 -20.37
N LYS A 636 -1.62 8.49 -20.21
CA LYS A 636 -2.60 8.69 -21.30
C LYS A 636 -1.98 9.39 -22.49
N ALA A 637 -1.22 10.47 -22.28
CA ALA A 637 -0.56 11.19 -23.37
C ALA A 637 0.56 10.34 -24.05
N SER A 638 1.06 9.32 -23.35
CA SER A 638 2.03 8.34 -23.86
C SER A 638 1.38 7.09 -24.47
N GLY A 639 0.06 7.08 -24.65
CA GLY A 639 -0.68 6.00 -25.31
C GLY A 639 -1.15 4.87 -24.40
N TYR A 640 -1.10 5.03 -23.11
CA TYR A 640 -1.56 4.03 -22.14
C TYR A 640 -2.95 4.38 -21.62
N ASN A 641 -3.94 3.59 -22.00
CA ASN A 641 -5.34 3.72 -21.60
C ASN A 641 -5.90 2.35 -21.20
N GLU A 642 -6.80 2.28 -20.22
CA GLU A 642 -7.36 1.03 -19.72
C GLU A 642 -8.42 0.45 -20.67
N GLU A 643 -9.24 1.33 -21.25
CA GLU A 643 -10.31 0.90 -22.16
C GLU A 643 -9.73 0.24 -23.41
N GLY A 644 -10.02 -1.05 -23.60
CA GLY A 644 -9.50 -1.86 -24.69
C GLY A 644 -8.08 -2.41 -24.48
N TRP A 645 -7.46 -2.21 -23.30
CA TRP A 645 -6.12 -2.66 -23.01
C TRP A 645 -5.98 -4.18 -23.01
N ASP A 646 -5.09 -4.73 -23.85
CA ASP A 646 -4.72 -6.15 -23.78
C ASP A 646 -3.76 -6.38 -22.60
N TRP A 647 -4.30 -6.93 -21.51
CA TRP A 647 -3.57 -7.18 -20.26
C TRP A 647 -2.44 -8.22 -20.39
N ASN A 648 -2.40 -8.98 -21.47
CA ASN A 648 -1.29 -9.89 -21.77
C ASN A 648 -0.08 -9.16 -22.38
N ARG A 649 -0.28 -7.97 -22.95
CA ARG A 649 0.70 -7.26 -23.78
C ARG A 649 1.20 -5.95 -23.16
N LEU A 650 1.64 -5.98 -21.92
CA LEU A 650 2.39 -4.83 -21.39
C LEU A 650 3.77 -4.76 -22.08
N PRO A 651 4.19 -3.58 -22.60
CA PRO A 651 5.47 -3.48 -23.33
C PRO A 651 6.66 -4.07 -22.60
N GLY A 652 7.51 -4.76 -23.32
CA GLY A 652 8.71 -5.45 -22.84
C GLY A 652 8.45 -6.80 -22.18
N THR A 653 7.21 -7.13 -21.76
CA THR A 653 6.95 -8.40 -21.07
C THR A 653 7.10 -9.61 -21.99
N THR A 654 7.58 -10.72 -21.41
CA THR A 654 7.47 -12.05 -22.02
C THR A 654 6.44 -12.82 -21.20
N SER A 655 5.36 -13.25 -21.84
CA SER A 655 4.20 -13.83 -21.18
C SER A 655 3.46 -14.85 -22.04
N ILE A 656 2.65 -15.69 -21.43
CA ILE A 656 1.71 -16.57 -22.13
C ILE A 656 0.43 -15.78 -22.35
N HIS A 657 -0.04 -15.66 -23.58
CA HIS A 657 -1.25 -14.92 -23.93
C HIS A 657 -2.51 -15.70 -23.54
N LEU A 658 -3.06 -15.38 -22.36
CA LEU A 658 -4.16 -16.11 -21.74
C LEU A 658 -5.51 -15.43 -21.99
N PRO A 659 -6.62 -16.20 -22.09
CA PRO A 659 -7.96 -15.62 -22.01
C PRO A 659 -8.22 -15.06 -20.60
N PHE A 660 -9.16 -14.12 -20.48
CA PHE A 660 -9.44 -13.40 -19.23
C PHE A 660 -9.75 -14.32 -18.05
N GLU A 661 -10.40 -15.45 -18.28
CA GLU A 661 -10.78 -16.43 -17.24
C GLU A 661 -9.59 -17.12 -16.60
N LEU A 662 -8.47 -17.22 -17.33
CA LEU A 662 -7.21 -17.79 -16.84
C LEU A 662 -6.22 -16.70 -16.40
N LEU A 663 -6.34 -15.50 -16.96
CA LEU A 663 -5.51 -14.35 -16.59
C LEU A 663 -5.95 -13.77 -15.23
N ASP A 664 -7.27 -13.76 -14.95
CA ASP A 664 -7.80 -13.34 -13.65
C ASP A 664 -7.17 -14.16 -12.51
N SER A 665 -6.85 -13.51 -11.41
CA SER A 665 -6.30 -14.20 -10.26
C SER A 665 -7.26 -15.27 -9.72
N PRO A 666 -6.80 -16.51 -9.52
CA PRO A 666 -7.63 -17.60 -9.02
C PRO A 666 -7.99 -17.46 -7.54
N LEU A 667 -7.33 -16.54 -6.83
CA LEU A 667 -7.55 -16.31 -5.41
C LEU A 667 -8.62 -15.25 -5.19
N PRO A 668 -9.57 -15.47 -4.28
CA PRO A 668 -10.64 -14.49 -3.99
C PRO A 668 -10.13 -13.28 -3.19
N ALA A 669 -8.96 -13.40 -2.57
CA ALA A 669 -8.32 -12.38 -1.77
C ALA A 669 -7.10 -11.77 -2.48
N THR A 670 -6.34 -10.94 -1.78
CA THR A 670 -5.13 -10.33 -2.28
C THR A 670 -4.06 -11.36 -2.66
N THR A 671 -3.47 -11.18 -3.82
CA THR A 671 -2.35 -11.98 -4.32
C THR A 671 -1.17 -11.05 -4.56
N MET A 672 -0.03 -11.36 -3.94
CA MET A 672 1.26 -10.68 -4.15
C MET A 672 2.29 -11.75 -4.48
N ALA A 673 2.31 -12.15 -5.75
CA ALA A 673 3.17 -13.24 -6.19
C ALA A 673 4.64 -12.79 -6.23
N LYS A 674 5.50 -13.53 -5.51
CA LYS A 674 6.96 -13.41 -5.55
C LYS A 674 7.52 -14.54 -6.41
N SER A 675 8.65 -14.32 -7.07
CA SER A 675 9.39 -15.35 -7.81
C SER A 675 10.08 -16.36 -6.87
N ARG A 676 10.59 -17.42 -7.44
CA ARG A 676 11.57 -18.31 -6.79
C ARG A 676 13.02 -17.92 -7.13
N GLU A 677 13.19 -17.03 -8.11
CA GLU A 677 14.48 -16.51 -8.55
C GLU A 677 14.86 -15.23 -7.80
N HIS A 678 16.14 -15.06 -7.50
CA HIS A 678 16.66 -13.88 -6.81
C HIS A 678 17.09 -12.77 -7.77
N PHE A 679 17.60 -13.14 -8.94
CA PHE A 679 18.28 -12.24 -9.86
C PHE A 679 17.30 -11.44 -10.70
N SER A 680 16.82 -10.34 -10.13
CA SER A 680 15.99 -9.36 -10.84
C SER A 680 16.20 -7.97 -10.25
N GLY A 681 16.67 -7.04 -11.09
CA GLY A 681 16.94 -5.65 -10.71
C GLY A 681 17.81 -4.92 -11.71
N ALA A 682 18.49 -3.88 -11.26
CA ALA A 682 19.22 -2.96 -12.10
C ALA A 682 20.65 -2.65 -11.58
N CYS A 683 21.52 -2.25 -12.48
CA CYS A 683 22.85 -1.69 -12.22
C CYS A 683 23.06 -0.44 -13.07
N SER A 684 23.83 0.54 -12.60
CA SER A 684 24.15 1.74 -13.37
C SER A 684 25.63 2.04 -13.35
N LEU A 685 26.11 2.77 -14.36
CA LEU A 685 27.44 3.36 -14.41
C LEU A 685 27.31 4.87 -14.49
N GLU A 686 27.92 5.60 -13.53
CA GLU A 686 27.84 7.06 -13.38
C GLU A 686 26.40 7.60 -13.24
N CYS A 687 25.44 6.77 -12.84
CA CYS A 687 24.02 7.08 -12.88
C CYS A 687 23.54 7.58 -14.27
N LYS A 688 24.28 7.30 -15.36
CA LYS A 688 23.94 7.76 -16.71
C LYS A 688 23.39 6.62 -17.59
N ASN A 689 24.09 5.50 -17.61
CA ASN A 689 23.75 4.33 -18.41
C ASN A 689 23.50 3.14 -17.46
N GLY A 690 22.80 2.12 -17.90
CA GLY A 690 22.48 1.03 -17.00
C GLY A 690 22.10 -0.28 -17.65
N ILE A 691 21.96 -1.29 -16.80
CA ILE A 691 21.45 -2.61 -17.12
C ILE A 691 20.22 -2.87 -16.25
N PHE A 692 19.20 -3.44 -16.85
CA PHE A 692 18.12 -4.07 -16.11
C PHE A 692 18.05 -5.54 -16.48
N THR A 693 17.99 -6.43 -15.50
CA THR A 693 17.98 -7.87 -15.70
C THR A 693 16.89 -8.54 -14.90
N THR A 694 16.32 -9.63 -15.42
CA THR A 694 15.42 -10.50 -14.66
C THR A 694 15.54 -11.96 -15.10
N LYS A 695 15.78 -12.88 -14.16
CA LYS A 695 15.48 -14.32 -14.29
C LYS A 695 14.00 -14.48 -13.97
N LEU A 696 13.18 -14.57 -15.00
CA LEU A 696 11.74 -14.73 -14.84
C LEU A 696 11.42 -16.20 -14.53
N MET A 697 10.65 -16.43 -13.48
CA MET A 697 10.07 -17.73 -13.14
C MET A 697 8.72 -17.53 -12.48
N GLU A 698 7.66 -18.13 -13.04
CA GLU A 698 6.33 -18.08 -12.43
C GLU A 698 6.25 -18.90 -11.13
N ARG A 699 5.37 -18.46 -10.22
CA ARG A 699 5.05 -19.21 -8.99
C ARG A 699 4.16 -20.40 -9.28
N ASP A 700 4.29 -21.41 -8.43
CA ASP A 700 3.35 -22.55 -8.40
C ASP A 700 2.02 -22.12 -7.74
N LEU A 701 1.15 -21.53 -8.54
CA LEU A 701 -0.19 -21.11 -8.17
C LEU A 701 -1.19 -21.65 -9.20
N LYS A 702 -2.43 -21.87 -8.77
CA LYS A 702 -3.51 -22.30 -9.66
C LYS A 702 -3.62 -21.31 -10.85
N ASN A 703 -3.79 -21.81 -12.05
CA ASN A 703 -3.83 -21.09 -13.32
C ASN A 703 -2.51 -20.42 -13.74
N PHE A 704 -1.40 -20.63 -13.00
CA PHE A 704 -0.07 -20.22 -13.38
C PHE A 704 0.68 -21.41 -14.03
N THR A 705 1.62 -21.11 -14.91
CA THR A 705 2.48 -22.10 -15.55
C THR A 705 3.82 -22.10 -14.80
N SER A 706 3.95 -22.97 -13.80
CA SER A 706 5.07 -22.93 -12.84
C SER A 706 6.44 -23.25 -13.43
N ASP A 707 6.49 -23.82 -14.64
CA ASP A 707 7.71 -24.09 -15.41
C ASP A 707 8.00 -23.00 -16.46
N PHE A 708 7.22 -21.90 -16.47
CA PHE A 708 7.50 -20.77 -17.33
C PHE A 708 8.73 -20.02 -16.82
N VAL A 709 9.78 -20.01 -17.63
CA VAL A 709 11.06 -19.38 -17.34
C VAL A 709 11.54 -18.55 -18.54
N ALA A 710 12.32 -17.48 -18.24
CA ALA A 710 13.05 -16.71 -19.23
C ALA A 710 14.20 -15.94 -18.55
N ARG A 711 15.25 -15.64 -19.30
CA ARG A 711 16.31 -14.70 -18.93
C ARG A 711 16.20 -13.48 -19.81
N LYS A 712 16.09 -12.33 -19.22
CA LYS A 712 15.85 -11.07 -19.92
C LYS A 712 16.81 -10.01 -19.44
N THR A 713 17.38 -9.25 -20.38
CA THR A 713 18.26 -8.11 -20.07
C THR A 713 17.93 -6.95 -21.01
N VAL A 714 17.93 -5.76 -20.46
CA VAL A 714 17.82 -4.48 -21.17
C VAL A 714 19.04 -3.64 -20.84
N PHE A 715 19.87 -3.39 -21.84
CA PHE A 715 21.03 -2.51 -21.76
C PHE A 715 20.63 -1.12 -22.25
N CYS A 716 20.84 -0.10 -21.42
CA CYS A 716 20.38 1.27 -21.63
C CYS A 716 21.58 2.21 -21.84
N PHE A 717 21.73 2.72 -23.06
CA PHE A 717 22.82 3.63 -23.44
C PHE A 717 22.27 4.84 -24.20
N GLU A 718 22.55 6.05 -23.72
CA GLU A 718 22.05 7.29 -24.29
C GLU A 718 20.50 7.29 -24.45
N ASN A 719 19.95 7.23 -25.66
CA ASN A 719 18.53 7.08 -25.95
C ASN A 719 18.19 5.72 -26.58
N ARG A 720 19.03 4.70 -26.35
CA ARG A 720 18.91 3.36 -26.93
C ARG A 720 18.79 2.30 -25.85
N MET A 721 18.00 1.27 -26.12
CA MET A 721 17.86 0.08 -25.29
C MET A 721 18.09 -1.16 -26.15
N ILE A 722 19.08 -1.97 -25.80
CA ILE A 722 19.31 -3.28 -26.39
C ILE A 722 18.63 -4.32 -25.53
N CYS A 723 17.65 -5.02 -26.05
CA CYS A 723 16.81 -5.97 -25.35
C CYS A 723 17.14 -7.39 -25.80
N LEU A 724 17.62 -8.21 -24.87
CA LEU A 724 17.97 -9.61 -25.11
C LEU A 724 17.09 -10.53 -24.24
N GLY A 725 16.66 -11.64 -24.83
CA GLY A 725 15.98 -12.71 -24.13
C GLY A 725 16.50 -14.08 -24.55
N THR A 726 16.71 -14.98 -23.57
CA THR A 726 17.12 -16.36 -23.79
C THR A 726 16.42 -17.30 -22.83
N GLY A 727 16.46 -18.60 -23.12
CA GLY A 727 15.92 -19.64 -22.28
C GLY A 727 14.40 -19.54 -22.08
N ILE A 728 13.67 -18.94 -23.02
CA ILE A 728 12.22 -18.82 -22.94
C ILE A 728 11.62 -20.20 -23.13
N SER A 729 11.06 -20.75 -22.05
CA SER A 729 10.54 -22.13 -22.03
C SER A 729 9.33 -22.26 -21.13
N ASN A 730 8.37 -23.07 -21.56
CA ASN A 730 7.25 -23.52 -20.75
C ASN A 730 6.57 -24.74 -21.39
N THR A 731 5.60 -25.34 -20.70
CA THR A 731 4.83 -26.52 -21.20
C THR A 731 3.44 -26.17 -21.70
N ASN A 732 3.06 -24.89 -21.76
CA ASN A 732 1.74 -24.50 -22.21
C ASN A 732 1.62 -24.64 -23.74
N SER A 733 0.95 -25.74 -24.16
CA SER A 733 0.72 -26.04 -25.58
C SER A 733 -0.60 -25.49 -26.14
N ILE A 734 -1.36 -24.76 -25.34
CA ILE A 734 -2.69 -24.24 -25.71
C ILE A 734 -2.61 -22.78 -26.12
N TYR A 735 -1.83 -21.99 -25.39
CA TYR A 735 -1.73 -20.54 -25.57
C TYR A 735 -0.32 -20.15 -25.98
N PRO A 736 -0.16 -19.17 -26.91
CA PRO A 736 1.15 -18.77 -27.39
C PRO A 736 1.92 -17.99 -26.33
N THR A 737 3.23 -18.10 -26.37
CA THR A 737 4.16 -17.27 -25.61
C THR A 737 4.62 -16.11 -26.47
N GLU A 738 4.55 -14.89 -25.95
CA GLU A 738 4.83 -13.66 -26.68
C GLU A 738 5.80 -12.76 -25.91
N THR A 739 6.65 -12.01 -26.64
CA THR A 739 7.38 -10.87 -26.09
C THR A 739 6.83 -9.59 -26.72
N THR A 740 6.19 -8.74 -25.93
CA THR A 740 5.56 -7.52 -26.41
C THR A 740 6.62 -6.44 -26.68
N LEU A 741 6.60 -5.85 -27.86
CA LEU A 741 7.42 -4.70 -28.23
C LEU A 741 6.77 -3.40 -27.77
N PHE A 742 5.54 -3.17 -28.23
CA PHE A 742 4.71 -2.05 -27.79
C PHE A 742 3.23 -2.39 -27.85
N GLN A 743 2.45 -1.67 -27.08
CA GLN A 743 1.01 -1.52 -27.18
C GLN A 743 0.67 -0.07 -26.81
N SER A 744 -0.01 0.65 -27.67
CA SER A 744 -0.39 2.04 -27.47
C SER A 744 -1.69 2.38 -28.17
N VAL A 745 -2.45 3.34 -27.61
CA VAL A 745 -3.66 3.86 -28.23
C VAL A 745 -3.38 4.28 -29.66
N TRP A 746 -4.25 3.86 -30.58
CA TRP A 746 -4.23 4.28 -31.95
C TRP A 746 -5.29 5.35 -32.20
N GLU A 747 -4.89 6.40 -32.91
CA GLU A 747 -5.77 7.49 -33.33
C GLU A 747 -5.82 7.55 -34.86
N LYS A 748 -7.03 7.73 -35.43
CA LYS A 748 -7.24 7.74 -36.87
C LYS A 748 -6.40 8.79 -37.61
N ASP A 749 -6.23 9.94 -36.98
CA ASP A 749 -5.48 11.08 -37.52
C ASP A 749 -4.03 11.11 -37.03
N GLY A 750 -3.61 10.07 -36.26
CA GLY A 750 -2.27 9.94 -35.72
C GLY A 750 -1.25 9.38 -36.73
N GLU A 751 -0.01 9.20 -36.27
CA GLU A 751 1.10 8.67 -37.09
C GLU A 751 0.90 7.18 -37.48
N GLY A 752 0.10 6.41 -36.74
CA GLY A 752 -0.05 4.97 -36.93
C GLY A 752 1.27 4.22 -36.64
N VAL A 753 1.50 3.13 -37.36
CA VAL A 753 2.74 2.34 -37.27
C VAL A 753 3.50 2.46 -38.58
N ARG A 754 4.84 2.58 -38.51
CA ARG A 754 5.68 2.42 -39.71
C ARG A 754 6.38 1.06 -39.70
N ILE A 755 6.36 0.36 -40.82
CA ILE A 755 7.02 -0.94 -41.02
C ILE A 755 8.02 -0.77 -42.16
N ASN A 756 9.30 -0.91 -41.86
CA ASN A 756 10.38 -0.70 -42.81
C ASN A 756 10.23 0.62 -43.59
N GLY A 757 9.89 1.70 -42.87
CA GLY A 757 9.68 3.04 -43.41
C GLY A 757 8.30 3.30 -44.02
N GLN A 758 7.48 2.28 -44.25
CA GLN A 758 6.12 2.42 -44.80
C GLN A 758 5.09 2.62 -43.72
N GLN A 759 4.32 3.69 -43.77
CA GLN A 759 3.24 3.98 -42.82
C GLN A 759 2.06 3.04 -43.03
N LYS A 760 1.55 2.53 -41.92
CA LYS A 760 0.30 1.77 -41.82
C LYS A 760 -0.59 2.48 -40.79
N ASN A 761 -1.76 2.95 -41.22
CA ASN A 761 -2.69 3.72 -40.40
C ASN A 761 -4.14 3.36 -40.71
N GLN A 762 -4.48 2.07 -40.72
CA GLN A 762 -5.82 1.59 -40.97
C GLN A 762 -6.26 0.61 -39.89
N LEU A 763 -7.43 0.84 -39.29
CA LEU A 763 -8.03 -0.10 -38.36
C LEU A 763 -8.32 -1.44 -39.03
N GLY A 764 -8.02 -2.54 -38.34
CA GLY A 764 -8.09 -3.90 -38.89
C GLY A 764 -6.81 -4.34 -39.61
N PHE A 765 -5.74 -3.52 -39.61
CA PHE A 765 -4.45 -3.90 -40.17
C PHE A 765 -3.80 -5.01 -39.32
N HIS A 766 -3.24 -6.02 -40.00
CA HIS A 766 -2.44 -7.07 -39.38
C HIS A 766 -1.34 -7.53 -40.36
N GLN A 767 -0.12 -7.75 -39.87
CA GLN A 767 0.99 -8.26 -40.67
C GLN A 767 1.92 -9.14 -39.83
N ASN A 768 2.31 -10.29 -40.37
CA ASN A 768 3.31 -11.19 -39.82
C ASN A 768 4.61 -11.05 -40.64
N MET A 769 5.76 -11.07 -39.96
CA MET A 769 7.07 -10.94 -40.56
C MET A 769 8.07 -11.86 -39.85
N HIS A 770 9.07 -12.33 -40.54
CA HIS A 770 10.18 -13.06 -39.94
C HIS A 770 11.42 -12.20 -40.00
N ALA A 771 11.99 -11.87 -38.86
CA ALA A 771 13.23 -11.09 -38.74
C ALA A 771 14.43 -12.01 -38.67
N THR A 772 15.47 -11.70 -39.45
CA THR A 772 16.80 -12.34 -39.41
C THR A 772 17.88 -11.27 -39.34
N GLU A 773 19.10 -11.63 -38.98
CA GLU A 773 20.22 -10.68 -38.97
C GLU A 773 20.45 -10.02 -40.33
N GLU A 774 20.25 -10.75 -41.41
CA GLU A 774 20.40 -10.24 -42.80
C GLU A 774 19.19 -9.35 -43.18
N HIS A 775 18.04 -9.62 -42.63
CA HIS A 775 16.78 -8.93 -42.93
C HIS A 775 16.07 -8.51 -41.64
N PRO A 776 16.59 -7.54 -40.91
CA PRO A 776 15.96 -7.04 -39.70
C PRO A 776 14.62 -6.34 -39.99
N VAL A 777 13.68 -6.46 -39.10
CA VAL A 777 12.39 -5.74 -39.16
C VAL A 777 12.52 -4.44 -38.40
N CYS A 778 12.25 -3.30 -39.07
CA CYS A 778 12.18 -1.98 -38.43
C CYS A 778 10.74 -1.56 -38.25
N LEU A 779 10.33 -1.30 -36.98
CA LEU A 779 9.04 -0.76 -36.66
C LEU A 779 9.18 0.63 -36.01
N GLN A 780 8.20 1.49 -36.22
CA GLN A 780 8.06 2.73 -35.45
C GLN A 780 6.64 2.78 -34.91
N ASP A 781 6.49 2.98 -33.60
CA ASP A 781 5.19 3.15 -32.97
C ASP A 781 4.60 4.57 -33.21
N GLY A 782 3.36 4.79 -32.83
CA GLY A 782 2.69 6.09 -32.93
C GLY A 782 3.31 7.23 -32.11
N TYR A 783 4.27 6.91 -31.23
CA TYR A 783 4.96 7.86 -30.35
C TYR A 783 6.44 8.09 -30.75
N ARG A 784 6.79 7.67 -31.98
CA ARG A 784 8.11 7.83 -32.63
C ARG A 784 9.25 7.05 -32.00
N ASN A 785 8.98 6.02 -31.20
CA ASN A 785 10.00 5.07 -30.81
C ASN A 785 10.22 4.08 -31.94
N GLN A 786 11.49 3.78 -32.24
CA GLN A 786 11.86 2.85 -33.31
C GLN A 786 12.36 1.54 -32.70
N TYR A 787 11.93 0.43 -33.29
CA TYR A 787 12.25 -0.93 -32.86
C TYR A 787 12.93 -1.65 -34.03
N TYR A 788 14.12 -2.13 -33.81
CA TYR A 788 14.91 -2.89 -34.81
C TYR A 788 15.04 -4.32 -34.31
N ILE A 789 14.29 -5.24 -34.92
CA ILE A 789 14.22 -6.64 -34.49
C ILE A 789 15.15 -7.43 -35.42
N LYS A 790 16.18 -8.09 -34.85
CA LYS A 790 17.16 -8.89 -35.57
C LYS A 790 16.80 -10.35 -35.64
N LYS A 791 15.90 -10.84 -34.78
CA LYS A 791 15.51 -12.24 -34.71
C LYS A 791 14.12 -12.47 -34.13
N GLY A 792 13.30 -13.27 -34.81
CA GLY A 792 12.03 -13.75 -34.35
C GLY A 792 10.86 -13.52 -35.30
N ASP A 793 9.73 -14.15 -35.01
CA ASP A 793 8.47 -13.99 -35.73
C ASP A 793 7.71 -12.77 -35.19
N VAL A 794 7.72 -11.69 -35.92
CA VAL A 794 7.16 -10.39 -35.54
C VAL A 794 5.72 -10.28 -36.03
N GLN A 795 4.82 -9.91 -35.13
CA GLN A 795 3.43 -9.60 -35.46
C GLN A 795 3.12 -8.14 -35.13
N VAL A 796 2.40 -7.48 -36.03
CA VAL A 796 1.95 -6.08 -35.87
C VAL A 796 0.49 -5.99 -36.21
N GLN A 797 -0.26 -5.27 -35.38
CA GLN A 797 -1.69 -5.01 -35.66
C GLN A 797 -2.11 -3.59 -35.27
N ILE A 798 -3.17 -3.12 -35.93
CA ILE A 798 -3.99 -1.97 -35.52
C ILE A 798 -5.41 -2.50 -35.42
N ALA A 799 -5.91 -2.64 -34.20
CA ALA A 799 -7.15 -3.38 -33.95
C ALA A 799 -8.06 -2.66 -32.94
N HIS A 800 -9.36 -2.84 -33.15
CA HIS A 800 -10.35 -2.59 -32.13
C HIS A 800 -10.30 -3.74 -31.14
N GLN A 801 -9.83 -3.46 -29.91
CA GLN A 801 -9.62 -4.48 -28.89
C GLN A 801 -10.78 -4.51 -27.90
N GLU A 802 -11.27 -5.72 -27.62
CA GLU A 802 -12.14 -5.98 -26.48
C GLU A 802 -11.25 -6.28 -25.27
N SER A 803 -11.61 -5.72 -24.13
CA SER A 803 -10.93 -5.92 -22.88
C SER A 803 -11.91 -5.99 -21.70
N ARG A 804 -11.34 -6.04 -20.49
CA ARG A 804 -12.08 -6.03 -19.23
C ARG A 804 -11.50 -4.97 -18.32
N HIS A 805 -12.40 -4.23 -17.66
CA HIS A 805 -12.02 -3.29 -16.62
C HIS A 805 -11.47 -4.04 -15.40
N GLU A 806 -10.40 -3.53 -14.82
CA GLU A 806 -9.64 -4.18 -13.74
C GLU A 806 -10.44 -4.44 -12.45
N LYS A 807 -11.44 -3.61 -12.15
CA LYS A 807 -12.21 -3.67 -10.89
C LYS A 807 -13.48 -4.50 -11.00
N ASN A 808 -14.34 -4.12 -11.94
CA ASN A 808 -15.68 -4.68 -12.06
C ASN A 808 -15.80 -5.76 -13.13
N ARG A 809 -14.72 -6.02 -13.91
CA ARG A 809 -14.68 -6.99 -15.02
C ARG A 809 -15.67 -6.70 -16.15
N GLU A 810 -16.21 -5.50 -16.21
CA GLU A 810 -17.04 -5.06 -17.32
C GLU A 810 -16.23 -5.01 -18.61
N PHE A 811 -16.91 -5.23 -19.72
CA PHE A 811 -16.28 -5.12 -21.05
C PHE A 811 -15.89 -3.68 -21.32
N THR A 812 -14.70 -3.50 -21.85
CA THR A 812 -14.18 -2.24 -22.35
C THR A 812 -13.66 -2.42 -23.77
N TYR A 813 -13.61 -1.35 -24.53
CA TYR A 813 -13.21 -1.37 -25.93
C TYR A 813 -12.30 -0.18 -26.23
N GLY A 814 -11.33 -0.38 -27.13
CA GLY A 814 -10.44 0.69 -27.56
C GLY A 814 -9.67 0.31 -28.81
N ASP A 815 -9.18 1.31 -29.51
CA ASP A 815 -8.37 1.13 -30.69
C ASP A 815 -6.89 1.23 -30.35
N PHE A 816 -6.13 0.19 -30.66
CA PHE A 816 -4.72 0.09 -30.32
C PHE A 816 -3.86 -0.34 -31.51
N SER A 817 -2.65 0.18 -31.53
CA SER A 817 -1.54 -0.39 -32.29
C SER A 817 -0.67 -1.22 -31.35
N SER A 818 -0.33 -2.43 -31.75
CA SER A 818 0.52 -3.32 -30.96
C SER A 818 1.45 -4.15 -31.84
N ALA A 819 2.62 -4.48 -31.29
CA ALA A 819 3.57 -5.38 -31.91
C ALA A 819 4.21 -6.30 -30.88
N TRP A 820 4.48 -7.53 -31.28
CA TRP A 820 5.12 -8.53 -30.42
C TRP A 820 5.92 -9.55 -31.22
N ILE A 821 6.86 -10.22 -30.54
CA ILE A 821 7.57 -11.38 -31.06
C ILE A 821 6.83 -12.62 -30.57
N ASN A 822 6.40 -13.48 -31.47
CA ASN A 822 5.71 -14.72 -31.16
C ASN A 822 6.70 -15.88 -31.03
N HIS A 823 6.75 -16.52 -29.86
CA HIS A 823 7.62 -17.69 -29.60
C HIS A 823 6.90 -19.02 -29.84
N GLY A 824 5.62 -18.99 -30.28
CA GLY A 824 4.78 -20.16 -30.45
C GLY A 824 4.27 -20.77 -29.16
N TYR A 825 3.84 -22.01 -29.24
CA TYR A 825 3.26 -22.79 -28.15
C TYR A 825 4.34 -23.64 -27.48
N ALA A 826 4.33 -23.73 -26.15
CA ALA A 826 5.30 -24.50 -25.38
C ALA A 826 6.76 -24.31 -25.89
N PRO A 827 7.26 -23.09 -26.00
CA PRO A 827 8.60 -22.85 -26.54
C PRO A 827 9.65 -23.54 -25.68
N GLN A 828 10.72 -24.00 -26.35
CA GLN A 828 11.90 -24.60 -25.71
C GLN A 828 13.13 -23.79 -26.06
N ASN A 829 13.70 -23.10 -25.07
CA ASN A 829 14.88 -22.27 -25.19
C ASN A 829 14.73 -21.15 -26.24
N GLY A 830 13.57 -20.53 -26.33
CA GLY A 830 13.30 -19.40 -27.22
C GLY A 830 14.21 -18.20 -26.92
N THR A 831 14.46 -17.40 -27.96
CA THR A 831 15.37 -16.24 -27.88
C THR A 831 14.79 -15.06 -28.63
N TYR A 832 15.24 -13.85 -28.29
CA TYR A 832 15.03 -12.65 -29.09
C TYR A 832 16.19 -11.66 -28.95
N GLU A 833 16.34 -10.81 -29.96
CA GLU A 833 17.21 -9.64 -29.95
C GLU A 833 16.52 -8.50 -30.67
N TYR A 834 16.37 -7.37 -29.98
CA TYR A 834 15.91 -6.13 -30.61
C TYR A 834 16.50 -4.89 -29.92
N LEU A 835 16.66 -3.82 -30.72
CA LEU A 835 17.03 -2.49 -30.26
C LEU A 835 15.76 -1.62 -30.21
N VAL A 836 15.61 -0.82 -29.17
CA VAL A 836 14.67 0.31 -29.12
C VAL A 836 15.44 1.61 -29.16
N TRP A 837 15.11 2.46 -30.12
CA TRP A 837 15.66 3.82 -30.25
C TRP A 837 14.54 4.80 -29.86
N ILE A 838 14.70 5.45 -28.69
CA ILE A 838 13.65 6.25 -28.08
C ILE A 838 13.65 7.65 -28.69
N GLN A 839 12.58 8.00 -29.41
CA GLN A 839 12.33 9.30 -30.02
C GLN A 839 13.57 9.95 -30.66
N PRO A 840 14.27 9.26 -31.58
CA PRO A 840 15.46 9.81 -32.22
C PRO A 840 15.13 11.10 -32.97
N THR A 841 16.02 12.08 -32.87
CA THR A 841 15.92 13.32 -33.63
C THR A 841 16.18 13.08 -35.14
N ALA A 842 15.71 13.98 -36.00
CA ALA A 842 15.96 13.88 -37.42
C ALA A 842 17.48 13.93 -37.75
N GLN A 843 18.29 14.57 -36.91
CA GLN A 843 19.73 14.65 -37.05
C GLN A 843 20.37 13.28 -36.74
N GLU A 844 20.00 12.67 -35.59
CA GLU A 844 20.47 11.34 -35.19
C GLU A 844 20.13 10.29 -36.26
N GLN A 845 18.90 10.30 -36.80
CA GLN A 845 18.48 9.38 -37.87
C GLN A 845 19.27 9.50 -39.16
N LYS A 846 19.91 10.63 -39.41
CA LYS A 846 20.80 10.84 -40.60
C LYS A 846 22.23 10.39 -40.33
N GLU A 847 22.70 10.57 -39.08
CA GLU A 847 24.12 10.40 -38.75
C GLU A 847 24.43 9.02 -38.16
N ILE A 848 23.43 8.37 -37.56
CA ILE A 848 23.61 7.12 -36.82
C ILE A 848 22.85 5.98 -37.51
N HIS A 849 23.57 4.91 -37.82
CA HIS A 849 22.96 3.65 -38.19
C HIS A 849 22.77 2.80 -36.95
N PRO A 850 21.51 2.62 -36.43
CA PRO A 850 21.27 2.12 -35.09
C PRO A 850 21.87 0.75 -34.79
N LEU A 851 21.87 -0.16 -35.78
CA LEU A 851 22.37 -1.52 -35.60
C LEU A 851 23.91 -1.59 -35.52
N ASP A 852 24.64 -0.54 -35.96
CA ASP A 852 26.09 -0.46 -35.88
C ASP A 852 26.58 0.16 -34.56
N THR A 853 25.66 0.60 -33.72
CA THR A 853 25.96 1.28 -32.42
C THR A 853 26.30 0.32 -31.29
N TYR A 854 26.10 -0.96 -31.47
CA TYR A 854 26.36 -1.96 -30.43
C TYR A 854 26.80 -3.30 -31.03
N GLN A 855 27.42 -4.12 -30.19
CA GLN A 855 27.81 -5.49 -30.50
C GLN A 855 27.31 -6.42 -29.39
N VAL A 856 26.58 -7.45 -29.75
CA VAL A 856 26.21 -8.53 -28.81
C VAL A 856 27.37 -9.52 -28.81
N ILE A 857 28.14 -9.52 -27.72
CA ILE A 857 29.30 -10.41 -27.54
C ILE A 857 28.82 -11.81 -27.16
N GLN A 858 27.78 -11.90 -26.30
CA GLN A 858 27.19 -13.16 -25.87
C GLN A 858 25.72 -12.97 -25.57
N ALA A 859 24.89 -13.91 -26.02
CA ALA A 859 23.47 -13.97 -25.66
C ALA A 859 23.06 -15.43 -25.54
N ASN A 860 23.20 -15.99 -24.36
CA ASN A 860 22.81 -17.37 -24.03
C ASN A 860 22.34 -17.49 -22.57
N ASN A 861 22.07 -18.72 -22.14
CA ASN A 861 21.53 -18.94 -20.79
C ASN A 861 22.54 -18.67 -19.65
N ASN A 862 23.84 -18.53 -19.96
CA ASN A 862 24.86 -18.22 -18.96
C ASN A 862 25.06 -16.71 -18.78
N ALA A 863 25.02 -15.96 -19.88
CA ALA A 863 25.21 -14.51 -19.83
C ALA A 863 24.65 -13.78 -21.04
N HIS A 864 24.30 -12.50 -20.83
CA HIS A 864 24.12 -11.52 -21.86
C HIS A 864 25.23 -10.47 -21.76
N ILE A 865 25.99 -10.25 -22.81
CA ILE A 865 27.12 -9.30 -22.84
C ILE A 865 27.00 -8.42 -24.08
N VAL A 866 26.99 -7.10 -23.87
CA VAL A 866 26.88 -6.10 -24.93
C VAL A 866 28.01 -5.08 -24.79
N TYR A 867 28.61 -4.71 -25.92
CA TYR A 867 29.49 -3.56 -26.03
C TYR A 867 28.77 -2.45 -26.80
N ASP A 868 28.64 -1.29 -26.21
CA ASP A 868 28.10 -0.10 -26.87
C ASP A 868 29.24 0.74 -27.47
N VAL A 869 29.21 0.85 -28.79
CA VAL A 869 30.28 1.50 -29.56
C VAL A 869 30.33 3.02 -29.30
N ILE A 870 29.17 3.63 -29.08
CA ILE A 870 29.07 5.10 -28.89
C ILE A 870 29.64 5.52 -27.53
N THR A 871 29.23 4.82 -26.47
CA THR A 871 29.66 5.17 -25.10
C THR A 871 30.98 4.53 -24.70
N GLY A 872 31.42 3.51 -25.40
CA GLY A 872 32.58 2.69 -25.06
C GLY A 872 32.38 1.83 -23.81
N ILE A 873 31.12 1.59 -23.42
CA ILE A 873 30.77 0.78 -22.25
C ILE A 873 30.57 -0.68 -22.68
N LYS A 874 31.20 -1.60 -21.94
CA LYS A 874 30.90 -3.02 -22.00
C LYS A 874 30.11 -3.42 -20.78
N ALA A 875 28.99 -4.11 -20.98
CA ALA A 875 28.01 -4.42 -19.97
C ALA A 875 27.65 -5.91 -19.95
N TYR A 876 27.60 -6.49 -18.75
CA TYR A 876 27.42 -7.92 -18.53
C TYR A 876 26.25 -8.16 -17.59
N SER A 877 25.37 -9.07 -17.97
CA SER A 877 24.38 -9.69 -17.09
C SER A 877 24.70 -11.17 -17.02
N VAL A 878 25.23 -11.62 -15.91
CA VAL A 878 25.75 -12.99 -15.74
C VAL A 878 24.75 -13.79 -14.91
N PHE A 879 24.19 -14.85 -15.49
CA PHE A 879 23.18 -15.70 -14.86
C PHE A 879 23.80 -16.92 -14.17
N GLU A 880 24.86 -17.47 -14.73
CA GLU A 880 25.63 -18.62 -14.24
C GLU A 880 27.12 -18.27 -14.21
N ASP A 881 27.93 -18.96 -13.43
CA ASP A 881 29.37 -18.70 -13.38
C ASP A 881 29.99 -18.66 -14.79
N LEU A 882 30.69 -17.58 -15.07
CA LEU A 882 31.15 -17.26 -16.41
C LEU A 882 32.68 -17.24 -16.51
N GLN A 883 33.22 -18.04 -17.43
CA GLN A 883 34.62 -18.02 -17.82
C GLN A 883 34.73 -17.27 -19.16
N LEU A 884 35.66 -16.31 -19.23
CA LEU A 884 35.90 -15.48 -20.41
C LEU A 884 37.32 -15.69 -20.94
N LYS A 885 37.44 -16.03 -22.23
CA LYS A 885 38.76 -16.33 -22.83
C LYS A 885 39.43 -15.11 -23.47
N ASP A 886 38.64 -14.26 -24.09
CA ASP A 886 39.09 -13.15 -24.91
C ASP A 886 38.61 -11.78 -24.40
N ASP A 887 38.26 -11.68 -23.13
CA ASP A 887 37.86 -10.40 -22.52
C ASP A 887 39.08 -9.57 -22.11
N LEU A 888 39.01 -8.26 -22.31
CA LEU A 888 40.13 -7.35 -22.01
C LEU A 888 40.33 -7.08 -20.52
N LEU A 889 39.35 -7.36 -19.70
CA LEU A 889 39.39 -7.09 -18.24
C LEU A 889 39.14 -8.33 -17.39
N PHE A 890 38.09 -9.11 -17.69
CA PHE A 890 37.65 -10.20 -16.86
C PHE A 890 38.03 -11.59 -17.41
N LEU A 891 38.48 -12.45 -16.53
CA LEU A 891 38.67 -13.90 -16.82
C LEU A 891 37.50 -14.69 -16.25
N GLU A 892 37.00 -14.28 -15.08
CA GLU A 892 35.87 -14.95 -14.43
C GLU A 892 34.92 -13.92 -13.80
N ILE A 893 33.62 -14.14 -13.96
CA ILE A 893 32.56 -13.38 -13.28
C ILE A 893 31.60 -14.40 -12.65
N PRO A 894 31.32 -14.31 -11.32
CA PRO A 894 30.41 -15.24 -10.67
C PRO A 894 28.96 -15.04 -11.11
N ALA A 895 28.15 -16.08 -10.93
CA ALA A 895 26.71 -16.06 -11.21
C ALA A 895 25.98 -14.91 -10.50
N GLU A 896 24.83 -14.54 -11.07
CA GLU A 896 23.93 -13.51 -10.54
C GLU A 896 24.66 -12.18 -10.26
N THR A 897 25.43 -11.71 -11.26
CA THR A 897 26.22 -10.49 -11.18
C THR A 897 25.99 -9.62 -12.42
N MET A 898 25.70 -8.34 -12.21
CA MET A 898 25.71 -7.32 -13.26
C MET A 898 27.01 -6.53 -13.17
N VAL A 899 27.66 -6.31 -14.30
CA VAL A 899 28.91 -5.55 -14.40
C VAL A 899 28.80 -4.57 -15.54
N MET A 900 29.25 -3.34 -15.32
CA MET A 900 29.50 -2.35 -16.39
C MET A 900 30.90 -1.81 -16.23
N HIS A 901 31.60 -1.64 -17.34
CA HIS A 901 32.89 -0.95 -17.32
C HIS A 901 33.13 -0.08 -18.54
N LYS A 902 34.00 0.92 -18.35
CA LYS A 902 34.46 1.83 -19.41
C LYS A 902 35.92 2.11 -19.21
N PHE A 903 36.72 1.88 -20.27
CA PHE A 903 38.13 2.24 -20.29
C PHE A 903 38.31 3.74 -20.56
N SER A 904 39.30 4.36 -19.89
CA SER A 904 39.77 5.71 -20.14
C SER A 904 41.29 5.73 -19.89
N ASP A 905 42.07 5.69 -21.01
CA ASP A 905 43.51 5.53 -20.98
C ASP A 905 43.96 4.24 -20.23
N GLU A 906 44.77 4.38 -19.18
CA GLU A 906 45.22 3.27 -18.33
C GLU A 906 44.29 2.94 -17.16
N LYS A 907 43.16 3.59 -17.07
CA LYS A 907 42.14 3.39 -16.03
C LYS A 907 40.90 2.74 -16.62
N VAL A 908 40.19 2.03 -15.75
CA VAL A 908 38.88 1.49 -16.05
C VAL A 908 37.91 1.85 -14.91
N LEU A 909 36.82 2.47 -15.28
CA LEU A 909 35.69 2.69 -14.35
C LEU A 909 34.82 1.43 -14.38
N VAL A 910 34.51 0.89 -13.20
CA VAL A 910 33.77 -0.35 -13.04
C VAL A 910 32.59 -0.13 -12.10
N SER A 911 31.44 -0.66 -12.45
CA SER A 911 30.28 -0.77 -11.56
C SER A 911 29.84 -2.22 -11.47
N ILE A 912 29.63 -2.74 -10.27
CA ILE A 912 29.24 -4.13 -9.99
C ILE A 912 28.02 -4.12 -9.09
N CYS A 913 27.03 -4.95 -9.41
CA CYS A 913 25.80 -5.08 -8.63
C CYS A 913 25.32 -6.53 -8.60
N ASP A 914 24.98 -7.02 -7.41
CA ASP A 914 24.03 -8.09 -7.21
C ASP A 914 22.72 -7.46 -6.73
N PRO A 915 21.60 -7.53 -7.48
CA PRO A 915 20.34 -6.90 -7.09
C PRO A 915 19.60 -7.65 -5.98
N ASN A 916 20.08 -8.82 -5.56
CA ASN A 916 19.50 -9.61 -4.50
C ASN A 916 19.62 -8.86 -3.16
N LEU A 917 18.49 -8.62 -2.52
CA LEU A 917 18.47 -7.99 -1.19
C LEU A 917 18.99 -8.94 -0.09
N ASN A 918 19.13 -10.23 -0.38
CA ASN A 918 19.61 -11.26 0.54
C ASN A 918 18.91 -11.21 1.92
N ILE A 919 17.58 -11.10 1.88
CA ILE A 919 16.74 -11.10 3.07
C ILE A 919 16.48 -12.56 3.47
N GLN A 920 16.89 -12.94 4.68
CA GLN A 920 16.88 -14.34 5.12
C GLN A 920 15.47 -14.84 5.45
N GLU A 921 14.65 -14.00 6.07
CA GLU A 921 13.27 -14.36 6.40
C GLU A 921 12.35 -14.10 5.22
N LYS A 922 11.73 -15.15 4.67
CA LYS A 922 10.82 -15.08 3.52
C LYS A 922 9.36 -15.01 3.97
N ALA A 923 9.01 -13.96 4.71
CA ALA A 923 7.65 -13.66 5.14
C ALA A 923 6.95 -12.68 4.16
N TYR A 924 5.65 -12.42 4.39
CA TYR A 924 4.90 -11.38 3.68
C TYR A 924 5.57 -10.02 3.89
N THR A 925 5.80 -9.65 5.14
CA THR A 925 6.65 -8.54 5.56
C THR A 925 7.65 -9.04 6.60
N THR A 926 8.87 -8.52 6.59
CA THR A 926 9.92 -8.92 7.53
C THR A 926 10.81 -7.76 7.89
N LYS A 927 11.32 -7.80 9.12
CA LYS A 927 12.36 -6.89 9.64
C LYS A 927 13.76 -7.39 9.38
N SER A 928 13.91 -8.59 8.82
CA SER A 928 15.22 -9.17 8.51
C SER A 928 15.97 -8.27 7.55
N PRO A 929 17.13 -7.71 7.92
CA PRO A 929 17.84 -6.76 7.07
C PRO A 929 18.45 -7.45 5.85
N SER A 930 18.75 -6.65 4.83
CA SER A 930 19.62 -7.06 3.74
C SER A 930 20.98 -7.43 4.28
N ARG A 931 21.50 -8.60 3.91
CA ARG A 931 22.85 -9.06 4.27
C ARG A 931 23.82 -8.87 3.11
N PRO A 932 25.09 -8.57 3.38
CA PRO A 932 26.09 -8.45 2.33
C PRO A 932 26.29 -9.77 1.59
N ILE A 933 26.61 -9.68 0.30
CA ILE A 933 26.98 -10.77 -0.59
C ILE A 933 28.36 -10.45 -1.12
N SER A 934 29.31 -11.34 -0.93
CA SER A 934 30.64 -11.20 -1.54
C SER A 934 30.66 -11.79 -2.94
N LYS A 935 31.14 -11.03 -3.90
CA LYS A 935 31.38 -11.44 -5.30
C LYS A 935 32.86 -11.38 -5.59
N ARG A 936 33.46 -12.51 -5.94
CA ARG A 936 34.87 -12.59 -6.36
C ARG A 936 34.95 -12.69 -7.87
N LEU A 937 35.56 -11.69 -8.49
CA LEU A 937 35.85 -11.66 -9.93
C LEU A 937 37.34 -11.86 -10.13
N ILE A 938 37.76 -12.47 -11.25
CA ILE A 938 39.15 -12.61 -11.62
C ILE A 938 39.43 -11.76 -12.85
N LEU A 939 40.39 -10.85 -12.74
CA LEU A 939 40.78 -9.95 -13.81
C LEU A 939 42.11 -10.42 -14.45
N CYS A 940 42.21 -10.20 -15.73
CA CYS A 940 43.50 -10.32 -16.44
C CYS A 940 44.39 -9.13 -16.06
N HIS A 941 45.69 -9.37 -15.93
CA HIS A 941 46.71 -8.40 -15.49
C HIS A 941 46.58 -7.98 -14.03
N GLN A 942 47.54 -7.19 -13.58
CA GLN A 942 47.55 -6.61 -12.24
C GLN A 942 46.88 -5.23 -12.27
N TRP A 943 45.84 -5.05 -11.42
CA TRP A 943 45.08 -3.82 -11.29
C TRP A 943 45.09 -3.37 -9.83
N GLU A 944 45.10 -2.06 -9.59
CA GLU A 944 45.00 -1.45 -8.27
C GLU A 944 43.79 -0.52 -8.23
N LEU A 945 43.17 -0.38 -7.05
CA LEU A 945 42.14 0.63 -6.83
C LEU A 945 42.77 2.03 -6.93
N VAL A 946 42.15 2.93 -7.69
CA VAL A 946 42.61 4.35 -7.77
C VAL A 946 42.42 5.07 -6.45
N SER A 947 41.36 4.70 -5.71
CA SER A 947 41.07 5.17 -4.35
C SER A 947 40.54 4.01 -3.50
N GLU A 948 40.76 4.07 -2.21
CA GLU A 948 40.19 3.11 -1.27
C GLU A 948 38.66 3.06 -1.39
N SER A 949 38.12 1.86 -1.36
CA SER A 949 36.69 1.59 -1.34
C SER A 949 36.38 0.64 -0.17
N PRO A 950 35.39 0.93 0.66
CA PRO A 950 35.00 0.02 1.74
C PRO A 950 34.36 -1.28 1.22
N ASN A 951 33.90 -1.28 -0.03
CA ASN A 951 33.16 -2.38 -0.64
C ASN A 951 33.91 -3.09 -1.79
N ALA A 952 35.14 -2.69 -2.09
CA ALA A 952 35.95 -3.35 -3.11
C ALA A 952 37.38 -3.56 -2.59
N HIS A 953 37.92 -4.73 -2.82
CA HIS A 953 39.27 -5.13 -2.41
C HIS A 953 39.97 -5.89 -3.55
N VAL A 954 41.25 -5.65 -3.75
CA VAL A 954 42.08 -6.33 -4.77
C VAL A 954 43.22 -7.09 -4.12
N GLU A 955 43.46 -8.29 -4.63
CA GLU A 955 44.62 -9.14 -4.30
C GLU A 955 45.30 -9.62 -5.60
N HIS A 956 46.63 -9.65 -5.64
CA HIS A 956 47.37 -10.09 -6.82
C HIS A 956 47.85 -11.55 -6.68
N VAL A 957 47.52 -12.36 -7.69
CA VAL A 957 47.96 -13.74 -7.80
C VAL A 957 48.61 -13.97 -9.17
N GLY A 958 49.95 -13.99 -9.21
CA GLY A 958 50.67 -14.03 -10.49
C GLY A 958 50.39 -12.80 -11.34
N ASN A 959 49.95 -13.01 -12.56
CA ASN A 959 49.58 -11.91 -13.47
C ASN A 959 48.04 -11.65 -13.50
N GLN A 960 47.36 -11.99 -12.40
CA GLN A 960 45.92 -11.81 -12.27
C GLN A 960 45.59 -10.96 -11.05
N THR A 961 44.44 -10.33 -11.07
CA THR A 961 43.89 -9.65 -9.91
C THR A 961 42.63 -10.38 -9.46
N LEU A 962 42.54 -10.74 -8.19
CA LEU A 962 41.32 -11.16 -7.52
C LEU A 962 40.64 -9.91 -7.01
N LEU A 963 39.42 -9.66 -7.48
CA LEU A 963 38.62 -8.51 -7.08
C LEU A 963 37.44 -9.01 -6.25
N ASP A 964 37.46 -8.73 -4.97
CA ASP A 964 36.37 -8.99 -4.04
C ASP A 964 35.48 -7.77 -3.90
N VAL A 965 34.19 -7.90 -4.18
CA VAL A 965 33.22 -6.82 -4.06
C VAL A 965 32.09 -7.24 -3.12
N ILE A 966 31.77 -6.38 -2.15
CA ILE A 966 30.68 -6.58 -1.20
C ILE A 966 29.45 -5.84 -1.71
N CYS A 967 28.49 -6.58 -2.23
CA CYS A 967 27.18 -6.08 -2.66
C CYS A 967 26.19 -6.16 -1.50
N GLN A 968 25.45 -5.09 -1.25
CA GLN A 968 24.38 -5.07 -0.24
C GLN A 968 23.28 -4.10 -0.67
N HIS A 969 22.04 -4.37 -0.24
CA HIS A 969 20.86 -3.55 -0.56
C HIS A 969 20.54 -3.45 -2.06
N GLY A 970 21.20 -4.24 -2.90
CA GLY A 970 21.10 -4.09 -4.35
C GLY A 970 21.68 -2.77 -4.88
N ILE A 971 22.51 -2.08 -4.11
CA ILE A 971 23.14 -0.82 -4.53
C ILE A 971 24.39 -1.16 -5.36
N PRO A 972 24.56 -0.56 -6.57
CA PRO A 972 25.77 -0.71 -7.36
C PRO A 972 27.01 -0.21 -6.62
N VAL A 973 28.11 -0.97 -6.69
CA VAL A 973 29.41 -0.59 -6.16
C VAL A 973 30.25 -0.09 -7.32
N GLU A 974 30.55 1.21 -7.33
CA GLU A 974 31.30 1.86 -8.41
C GLU A 974 32.68 2.30 -7.92
N PHE A 975 33.70 2.01 -8.68
CA PHE A 975 35.09 2.35 -8.40
C PHE A 975 35.95 2.37 -9.68
N SER A 976 37.14 2.98 -9.59
CA SER A 976 38.10 2.99 -10.69
C SER A 976 39.30 2.09 -10.37
N LEU A 977 39.77 1.34 -11.39
CA LEU A 977 40.98 0.57 -11.33
C LEU A 977 42.04 1.20 -12.28
N GLN A 978 43.30 1.09 -11.92
CA GLN A 978 44.43 1.49 -12.72
C GLN A 978 45.33 0.27 -12.95
N LYS A 979 45.81 0.09 -14.18
CA LYS A 979 46.74 -1.00 -14.49
C LYS A 979 48.10 -0.73 -13.81
N LYS A 980 48.63 -1.75 -13.20
CA LYS A 980 49.94 -1.72 -12.52
C LYS A 980 51.10 -1.80 -13.47
#